data_530d576452dafef19018743ec4032ef7
#
_entry.id   530d576452dafef19018743ec4032ef7
#
_cell.length_a   1.000
_cell.length_b   1.000
_cell.length_c   1.000
_cell.angle_alpha   90.00
_cell.angle_beta   90.00
_cell.angle_gamma   90.00
#
_symmetry.space_group_name_H-M   'P 1'
#
loop_
_entity.id
_entity.type
_entity.pdbx_description
1 polymer ?
#
loop_
_entity_poly.entity_id
_entity_poly.type
_entity_poly.pdbx_seq_one_letter_code
_entity_poly.pdbx_strand_id
1 'polypeptide(L)'
;MGYPKGDRPKHGPQDNTKIRSCQSFFSRKHCHPRRSSLRYRGTPGDPVVQASPSAPAVDSEQSRGFSPKPNPESPLASSVNSQAINLRMDTTAAVLYNKEGYDTRGQKLLGRHSAGEGFLKSLVQHGTADSLYCLTDSKTTFKEFCSHIQPWLQQPRKVRWIPTERPDLLSQPGTIYRPDPILSQIVWARRFVDQRAYSVCGVTHTLGTKYVMEAIGDLITAPMQPWDALICTSAAAKTAVEGALREWSEYLAQRNGGKPEILVKLPVIPLGVDCSAFPQGMEAVNSRRQLRQELGISADDIVVLFVGRLTFSAKAHPVPMYLALEGAAQQTKAKIHLIQAGWIEDPREEPDFKNSAQIFCPSVNAIFLDGRKPEIRINIWSAADIFISLSDNIQETFGLTPIEAMANGLPAIVSDWNGYKESVRHEIDGFRIPTFIPPPESCLDLALNYLDGSLNWPTYMGHTSLATAVDIDACTRALCQLIENPELRKRLGENARQRAREIYDWKVVIAAYEQLWRELAEIRVGAPESAPVKPGKPPYPLGDDPFRVLGHYATRTLSNEMMLSLGAIVTPELLRELQTIRFTSFGQDRRISVNIQMEILDAIEQKGAVSVGEVLRRYTKNDQELASLYRTLLYLVKFGILVISC
;
A
#
# COMPACT_ATOMS: atom_id res chain seq x y z
N MET A 1 35.74 -54.27 -18.29
CA MET A 1 34.98 -55.53 -18.34
C MET A 1 33.63 -55.18 -17.76
N GLY A 2 32.60 -55.01 -18.48
CA GLY A 2 31.77 -55.81 -19.31
C GLY A 2 30.33 -55.46 -18.88
N TYR A 3 29.62 -54.64 -19.65
CA TYR A 3 28.15 -54.45 -19.53
C TYR A 3 27.42 -55.66 -20.13
N PRO A 4 26.23 -55.99 -19.70
CA PRO A 4 25.25 -56.64 -20.54
C PRO A 4 24.09 -55.68 -20.87
N LYS A 5 23.74 -55.72 -22.18
CA LYS A 5 22.56 -55.17 -22.84
C LYS A 5 21.34 -56.08 -22.56
N GLY A 6 20.18 -55.50 -22.50
CA GLY A 6 18.88 -56.20 -22.54
C GLY A 6 17.72 -55.20 -22.46
N ASP A 7 17.15 -55.03 -23.54
CA ASP A 7 15.85 -55.16 -24.22
C ASP A 7 14.83 -54.05 -24.01
N ARG A 8 14.47 -53.44 -25.14
CA ARG A 8 13.30 -52.58 -25.36
C ARG A 8 12.06 -53.42 -25.69
N PRO A 9 10.89 -53.06 -25.27
CA PRO A 9 9.66 -53.43 -25.96
C PRO A 9 9.14 -52.30 -26.84
N LYS A 10 8.51 -52.76 -27.94
CA LYS A 10 8.03 -52.04 -29.10
C LYS A 10 6.77 -51.19 -28.84
N HIS A 11 6.70 -50.07 -29.50
CA HIS A 11 5.56 -49.20 -29.66
C HIS A 11 4.49 -49.78 -30.60
N GLY A 12 3.22 -49.59 -30.22
CA GLY A 12 2.08 -49.53 -31.14
C GLY A 12 1.37 -48.17 -30.95
N PRO A 13 0.72 -47.63 -32.00
CA PRO A 13 0.29 -46.25 -32.05
C PRO A 13 -1.10 -46.06 -31.45
N GLN A 14 -1.28 -45.01 -30.63
CA GLN A 14 -2.61 -44.50 -30.27
C GLN A 14 -2.67 -42.97 -30.27
N ASP A 15 -3.47 -42.51 -31.18
CA ASP A 15 -4.40 -41.38 -31.17
C ASP A 15 -3.94 -40.00 -30.66
N ASN A 16 -3.60 -39.16 -31.62
CA ASN A 16 -3.59 -37.69 -31.53
C ASN A 16 -5.02 -37.16 -31.75
N THR A 17 -5.78 -36.97 -30.71
CA THR A 17 -6.93 -36.05 -30.71
C THR A 17 -7.36 -35.75 -29.28
N LYS A 18 -6.87 -34.63 -28.72
CA LYS A 18 -7.53 -33.76 -27.73
C LYS A 18 -6.49 -32.88 -26.98
N ILE A 19 -5.90 -31.95 -27.68
CA ILE A 19 -5.34 -30.73 -27.08
C ILE A 19 -5.79 -29.54 -27.92
N ARG A 20 -7.02 -29.13 -27.70
CA ARG A 20 -7.50 -27.78 -28.01
C ARG A 20 -8.39 -27.36 -26.84
N SER A 21 -8.14 -26.14 -26.37
CA SER A 21 -8.90 -25.37 -25.40
C SER A 21 -8.29 -25.29 -23.99
N CYS A 22 -7.33 -24.40 -23.85
CA CYS A 22 -7.10 -23.62 -22.63
C CYS A 22 -6.31 -22.33 -22.96
N GLN A 23 -6.81 -21.60 -23.96
CA GLN A 23 -6.47 -20.20 -24.19
C GLN A 23 -7.78 -19.40 -24.17
N SER A 24 -8.25 -19.04 -22.98
CA SER A 24 -9.20 -17.95 -22.78
C SER A 24 -9.57 -17.85 -21.30
N PHE A 25 -8.73 -17.23 -20.48
CA PHE A 25 -9.13 -16.75 -19.15
C PHE A 25 -8.29 -15.54 -18.74
N PHE A 26 -8.31 -14.50 -19.55
CA PHE A 26 -8.02 -13.14 -19.11
C PHE A 26 -8.86 -12.17 -19.95
N SER A 27 -10.14 -12.13 -19.71
CA SER A 27 -10.99 -11.02 -20.13
C SER A 27 -11.79 -10.55 -18.92
N ARG A 28 -11.51 -9.35 -18.55
CA ARG A 28 -12.31 -8.35 -17.80
C ARG A 28 -13.68 -8.86 -17.30
N LYS A 29 -13.78 -9.17 -16.01
CA LYS A 29 -15.09 -9.19 -15.34
C LYS A 29 -15.40 -7.79 -14.83
N HIS A 30 -16.23 -7.07 -15.57
CA HIS A 30 -17.06 -5.98 -15.10
C HIS A 30 -18.07 -6.57 -14.11
N CYS A 31 -17.96 -6.24 -12.85
CA CYS A 31 -19.02 -6.50 -11.88
C CYS A 31 -20.17 -5.52 -12.13
N HIS A 32 -21.25 -6.00 -12.70
CA HIS A 32 -22.54 -5.33 -12.64
C HIS A 32 -23.18 -5.62 -11.27
N PRO A 33 -23.70 -4.62 -10.57
CA PRO A 33 -24.51 -4.85 -9.38
C PRO A 33 -25.92 -5.30 -9.79
N ARG A 34 -26.32 -6.49 -9.35
CA ARG A 34 -27.73 -6.93 -9.42
C ARG A 34 -28.55 -6.03 -8.50
N ARG A 35 -29.52 -5.33 -9.08
CA ARG A 35 -30.63 -4.68 -8.38
C ARG A 35 -31.61 -5.76 -7.91
N SER A 36 -31.82 -5.89 -6.61
CA SER A 36 -33.05 -6.41 -6.03
C SER A 36 -33.94 -5.23 -5.68
N SER A 37 -35.07 -5.14 -6.37
CA SER A 37 -36.14 -4.21 -6.08
C SER A 37 -36.90 -4.65 -4.84
N LEU A 38 -36.82 -3.90 -3.75
CA LEU A 38 -37.76 -3.96 -2.66
C LEU A 38 -38.33 -2.56 -2.42
N ARG A 39 -39.61 -2.43 -2.73
CA ARG A 39 -40.44 -1.27 -2.40
C ARG A 39 -40.62 -1.24 -0.87
N TYR A 40 -40.31 -0.14 -0.26
CA TYR A 40 -40.80 0.15 1.09
C TYR A 40 -41.65 1.43 1.05
N ARG A 41 -42.92 1.25 1.44
CA ARG A 41 -43.84 2.35 1.80
C ARG A 41 -43.50 2.82 3.19
N GLY A 42 -43.57 4.13 3.40
CA GLY A 42 -43.20 4.79 4.62
C GLY A 42 -44.20 4.62 5.78
N THR A 43 -43.75 5.00 6.94
CA THR A 43 -44.35 6.02 7.82
C THR A 43 -43.49 6.19 9.08
N PRO A 44 -43.54 7.30 9.82
CA PRO A 44 -42.47 7.81 10.64
C PRO A 44 -42.60 7.37 12.11
N GLY A 45 -41.49 7.27 12.77
CA GLY A 45 -41.40 7.01 14.20
C GLY A 45 -39.97 6.82 14.66
N ASP A 46 -39.29 7.94 14.97
CA ASP A 46 -37.98 7.91 15.60
C ASP A 46 -38.07 7.41 17.03
N PRO A 47 -37.20 6.51 17.46
CA PRO A 47 -36.80 6.45 18.85
C PRO A 47 -35.46 7.14 19.02
N VAL A 48 -35.46 8.20 19.82
CA VAL A 48 -34.27 8.84 20.40
C VAL A 48 -33.50 7.80 21.20
N VAL A 49 -32.36 7.36 20.64
CA VAL A 49 -31.35 6.59 21.39
C VAL A 49 -30.34 7.59 21.94
N GLN A 50 -30.34 7.76 23.24
CA GLN A 50 -29.27 8.48 23.96
C GLN A 50 -27.94 7.73 23.74
N ALA A 51 -27.01 8.38 23.06
CA ALA A 51 -25.67 7.86 22.80
C ALA A 51 -24.75 8.10 23.99
N SER A 52 -24.13 7.06 24.47
CA SER A 52 -22.93 7.06 25.32
C SER A 52 -21.72 7.66 24.60
N PRO A 53 -20.62 8.06 25.28
CA PRO A 53 -19.81 9.22 24.91
C PRO A 53 -19.13 9.13 23.54
N SER A 54 -19.51 10.11 22.77
CA SER A 54 -18.90 10.82 21.63
C SER A 54 -18.08 10.04 20.60
N ALA A 55 -18.75 9.76 19.50
CA ALA A 55 -18.08 9.62 18.20
C ALA A 55 -17.29 10.92 17.84
N PRO A 56 -16.17 10.82 17.12
CA PRO A 56 -15.44 12.01 16.68
C PRO A 56 -16.33 12.88 15.81
N ALA A 57 -16.32 14.19 16.07
CA ALA A 57 -17.09 15.15 15.29
C ALA A 57 -16.63 15.11 13.83
N VAL A 58 -17.53 14.74 12.94
CA VAL A 58 -17.31 14.76 11.49
C VAL A 58 -17.69 16.16 11.00
N ASP A 59 -16.68 16.94 10.57
CA ASP A 59 -16.89 18.26 10.01
C ASP A 59 -17.46 18.13 8.59
N SER A 60 -18.73 18.48 8.39
CA SER A 60 -19.50 18.28 7.16
C SER A 60 -19.52 19.50 6.21
N GLU A 61 -18.83 20.59 6.56
CA GLU A 61 -18.82 21.78 5.71
C GLU A 61 -17.70 21.72 4.70
N GLN A 62 -17.95 21.24 3.52
CA GLN A 62 -17.27 21.65 2.28
C GLN A 62 -17.72 20.81 1.08
N SER A 63 -18.91 21.07 0.57
CA SER A 63 -19.30 20.69 -0.77
C SER A 63 -19.45 21.95 -1.64
N ARG A 64 -18.31 22.48 -2.13
CA ARG A 64 -18.30 23.44 -3.24
C ARG A 64 -17.35 22.92 -4.31
N GLY A 65 -17.80 22.99 -5.56
CA GLY A 65 -17.18 22.39 -6.73
C GLY A 65 -15.72 22.79 -6.98
N PHE A 66 -15.01 21.91 -7.63
CA PHE A 66 -13.63 22.12 -8.11
C PHE A 66 -13.59 23.15 -9.22
N SER A 67 -12.81 24.23 -9.03
CA SER A 67 -12.38 25.14 -10.07
C SER A 67 -10.87 25.28 -9.98
N PRO A 68 -10.08 24.87 -10.98
CA PRO A 68 -8.68 25.24 -11.02
C PRO A 68 -8.60 26.75 -11.23
N LYS A 69 -7.97 27.48 -10.30
CA LYS A 69 -7.67 28.88 -10.50
C LYS A 69 -6.65 29.03 -11.62
N PRO A 70 -6.85 29.91 -12.59
CA PRO A 70 -5.78 30.28 -13.49
C PRO A 70 -4.66 30.97 -12.69
N ASN A 71 -3.42 30.67 -13.03
CA ASN A 71 -2.22 31.31 -12.50
C ASN A 71 -2.31 32.83 -12.79
N PRO A 72 -2.33 33.72 -11.78
CA PRO A 72 -2.29 35.13 -12.07
C PRO A 72 -0.92 35.50 -12.61
N GLU A 73 -0.90 36.33 -13.67
CA GLU A 73 0.29 37.01 -14.18
C GLU A 73 1.00 37.71 -13.02
N SER A 74 2.31 37.51 -12.91
CA SER A 74 3.17 38.12 -11.92
C SER A 74 3.12 39.66 -12.01
N PRO A 75 2.71 40.38 -10.98
CA PRO A 75 3.16 41.74 -10.80
C PRO A 75 4.44 41.75 -9.96
N LEU A 76 5.38 42.49 -10.46
CA LEU A 76 6.60 43.01 -9.90
C LEU A 76 6.68 43.10 -8.36
N ALA A 77 7.88 42.77 -7.89
CA ALA A 77 8.36 42.91 -6.53
C ALA A 77 7.83 44.15 -5.80
N SER A 78 7.04 43.94 -4.77
CA SER A 78 6.86 44.86 -3.68
C SER A 78 7.12 44.17 -2.36
N SER A 79 8.03 44.74 -1.59
CA SER A 79 8.46 44.43 -0.23
C SER A 79 7.41 43.69 0.62
N VAL A 80 7.61 42.38 0.85
CA VAL A 80 6.85 41.64 1.86
C VAL A 80 7.54 41.85 3.19
N ASN A 81 6.87 42.61 4.01
CA ASN A 81 7.12 42.80 5.43
C ASN A 81 7.17 41.42 6.12
N SER A 82 8.31 41.04 6.67
CA SER A 82 8.52 39.83 7.43
C SER A 82 7.82 39.90 8.79
N GLN A 83 6.49 39.79 8.80
CA GLN A 83 5.77 39.35 9.99
C GLN A 83 5.79 37.82 9.96
N ALA A 84 6.58 37.23 10.86
CA ALA A 84 6.57 35.82 11.16
C ALA A 84 5.14 35.41 11.54
N ILE A 85 4.39 34.88 10.58
CA ILE A 85 3.18 34.15 10.83
C ILE A 85 3.64 32.83 11.47
N ASN A 86 3.64 32.79 12.80
CA ASN A 86 3.67 31.56 13.59
C ASN A 86 2.33 30.80 13.36
N LEU A 87 2.08 30.38 12.14
CA LEU A 87 1.18 29.29 11.88
C LEU A 87 1.91 28.05 12.38
N ARG A 88 1.54 27.55 13.56
CA ARG A 88 1.68 26.12 13.88
C ARG A 88 0.96 25.37 12.75
N MET A 89 1.69 25.08 11.68
CA MET A 89 1.22 24.08 10.74
C MET A 89 1.20 22.76 11.52
N ASP A 90 0.01 22.22 11.76
CA ASP A 90 -0.14 20.85 12.21
C ASP A 90 0.44 19.97 11.11
N THR A 91 1.75 19.75 11.17
CA THR A 91 2.45 18.90 10.20
C THR A 91 2.09 17.46 10.49
N THR A 92 1.09 16.98 9.79
CA THR A 92 0.59 15.61 9.85
C THR A 92 0.39 15.08 8.44
N ALA A 93 -0.04 13.82 8.31
CA ALA A 93 -0.34 13.26 7.00
C ALA A 93 -1.83 12.88 6.89
N ALA A 94 -2.37 13.06 5.68
CA ALA A 94 -3.59 12.38 5.28
C ALA A 94 -3.24 10.92 4.93
N VAL A 95 -3.88 9.99 5.61
CA VAL A 95 -3.73 8.55 5.33
C VAL A 95 -4.57 8.18 4.12
N LEU A 96 -3.93 7.72 3.05
CA LEU A 96 -4.64 7.10 1.93
C LEU A 96 -5.19 5.76 2.42
N TYR A 97 -6.49 5.73 2.70
CA TYR A 97 -7.13 4.58 3.31
C TYR A 97 -7.84 3.69 2.29
N ASN A 98 -7.44 2.43 2.30
CA ASN A 98 -8.22 1.31 1.79
C ASN A 98 -8.26 0.23 2.87
N LYS A 99 -9.40 -0.38 3.07
CA LYS A 99 -9.61 -1.35 4.16
C LYS A 99 -8.62 -2.52 4.11
N GLU A 100 -8.33 -3.04 2.93
CA GLU A 100 -7.42 -4.17 2.75
C GLU A 100 -6.02 -3.90 3.31
N GLY A 101 -5.52 -2.69 3.14
CA GLY A 101 -4.16 -2.31 3.60
C GLY A 101 -4.01 -2.19 5.12
N TYR A 102 -5.12 -2.09 5.87
CA TYR A 102 -5.13 -1.74 7.30
C TYR A 102 -5.97 -2.68 8.19
N ASP A 103 -6.49 -3.79 7.66
CA ASP A 103 -7.37 -4.71 8.40
C ASP A 103 -6.77 -6.12 8.48
N THR A 104 -6.48 -6.57 9.71
CA THR A 104 -5.92 -7.91 9.98
C THR A 104 -6.98 -8.99 10.20
N ARG A 105 -8.27 -8.65 10.17
CA ARG A 105 -9.39 -9.58 10.42
C ARG A 105 -9.76 -10.42 9.19
N GLY A 106 -9.08 -10.20 8.06
CA GLY A 106 -9.28 -10.98 6.85
C GLY A 106 -8.79 -12.43 6.98
N GLN A 107 -9.28 -13.32 6.11
CA GLN A 107 -8.86 -14.73 6.09
C GLN A 107 -7.36 -14.91 5.78
N LYS A 108 -6.78 -14.02 4.97
CA LYS A 108 -5.35 -14.03 4.62
C LYS A 108 -4.62 -12.94 5.39
N LEU A 109 -3.94 -13.33 6.45
CA LEU A 109 -3.11 -12.41 7.24
C LEU A 109 -1.71 -12.33 6.61
N LEU A 110 -1.38 -11.17 6.04
CA LEU A 110 -0.05 -10.88 5.49
C LEU A 110 0.67 -9.86 6.38
N GLY A 111 2.02 -9.89 6.38
CA GLY A 111 2.83 -8.95 7.15
C GLY A 111 2.52 -7.47 6.84
N ARG A 112 2.20 -7.13 5.59
CA ARG A 112 1.79 -5.78 5.21
C ARG A 112 0.48 -5.32 5.88
N HIS A 113 -0.48 -6.22 6.13
CA HIS A 113 -1.73 -5.89 6.84
C HIS A 113 -1.44 -5.60 8.32
N SER A 114 -0.60 -6.43 8.95
CA SER A 114 -0.16 -6.19 10.34
C SER A 114 0.62 -4.88 10.48
N ALA A 115 1.50 -4.57 9.51
CA ALA A 115 2.24 -3.32 9.48
C ALA A 115 1.30 -2.11 9.30
N GLY A 116 0.34 -2.20 8.36
CA GLY A 116 -0.63 -1.13 8.10
C GLY A 116 -1.58 -0.88 9.27
N GLU A 117 -2.17 -1.92 9.85
CA GLU A 117 -3.04 -1.79 11.03
C GLU A 117 -2.25 -1.25 12.23
N GLY A 118 -1.03 -1.78 12.47
CA GLY A 118 -0.15 -1.30 13.53
C GLY A 118 0.20 0.17 13.36
N PHE A 119 0.56 0.60 12.16
CA PHE A 119 0.81 2.00 11.84
C PHE A 119 -0.43 2.88 12.11
N LEU A 120 -1.59 2.51 11.57
CA LEU A 120 -2.81 3.31 11.71
C LEU A 120 -3.25 3.39 13.17
N LYS A 121 -3.28 2.25 13.90
CA LYS A 121 -3.56 2.22 15.33
C LYS A 121 -2.65 3.16 16.10
N SER A 122 -1.36 3.09 15.82
CA SER A 122 -0.35 3.86 16.54
C SER A 122 -0.37 5.34 16.19
N LEU A 123 -0.66 5.70 14.94
CA LEU A 123 -0.91 7.10 14.55
C LEU A 123 -2.11 7.68 15.30
N VAL A 124 -3.17 6.89 15.49
CA VAL A 124 -4.34 7.29 16.28
C VAL A 124 -3.99 7.47 17.75
N GLN A 125 -3.16 6.59 18.33
CA GLN A 125 -2.84 6.59 19.75
C GLN A 125 -1.72 7.55 20.15
N HIS A 126 -0.70 7.70 19.30
CA HIS A 126 0.56 8.40 19.63
C HIS A 126 0.83 9.62 18.75
N GLY A 127 0.11 9.79 17.64
CA GLY A 127 0.27 10.97 16.79
C GLY A 127 -0.09 12.26 17.51
N THR A 128 0.70 13.31 17.30
CA THR A 128 0.62 14.58 18.03
C THR A 128 -0.36 15.60 17.44
N ALA A 129 -0.81 15.41 16.20
CA ALA A 129 -1.73 16.34 15.54
C ALA A 129 -3.14 16.32 16.12
N ASP A 130 -3.82 17.47 16.18
CA ASP A 130 -5.19 17.62 16.69
C ASP A 130 -6.24 16.93 15.79
N SER A 131 -5.94 16.77 14.51
CA SER A 131 -6.84 16.19 13.52
C SER A 131 -6.22 14.96 12.85
N LEU A 132 -7.05 13.95 12.58
CA LEU A 132 -6.74 12.81 11.73
C LEU A 132 -7.37 13.05 10.36
N TYR A 133 -6.59 12.89 9.30
CA TYR A 133 -7.05 13.08 7.93
C TYR A 133 -7.11 11.73 7.20
N CYS A 134 -8.26 11.46 6.59
CA CYS A 134 -8.48 10.26 5.77
C CYS A 134 -8.70 10.69 4.32
N LEU A 135 -7.81 10.26 3.43
CA LEU A 135 -7.95 10.42 1.99
C LEU A 135 -8.61 9.17 1.41
N THR A 136 -9.79 9.32 0.82
CA THR A 136 -10.53 8.20 0.22
C THR A 136 -11.55 8.69 -0.81
N ASP A 137 -11.99 7.79 -1.68
CA ASP A 137 -12.88 8.04 -2.82
C ASP A 137 -14.36 8.26 -2.45
N SER A 138 -14.80 7.77 -1.27
CA SER A 138 -16.22 7.82 -0.94
C SER A 138 -16.50 8.07 0.54
N LYS A 139 -17.68 8.67 0.81
CA LYS A 139 -18.21 8.81 2.18
C LYS A 139 -18.40 7.47 2.88
N THR A 140 -18.67 6.41 2.12
CA THR A 140 -18.85 5.06 2.68
C THR A 140 -17.53 4.55 3.23
N THR A 141 -16.47 4.61 2.45
CA THR A 141 -15.11 4.22 2.88
C THR A 141 -14.62 5.10 4.04
N PHE A 142 -14.97 6.40 4.04
CA PHE A 142 -14.67 7.27 5.17
C PHE A 142 -15.39 6.86 6.47
N LYS A 143 -16.67 6.44 6.39
CA LYS A 143 -17.39 5.89 7.55
C LYS A 143 -16.76 4.60 8.05
N GLU A 144 -16.30 3.73 7.14
CA GLU A 144 -15.55 2.53 7.48
C GLU A 144 -14.25 2.87 8.21
N PHE A 145 -13.50 3.88 7.75
CA PHE A 145 -12.31 4.38 8.44
C PHE A 145 -12.65 4.86 9.86
N CYS A 146 -13.68 5.69 10.03
CA CYS A 146 -14.09 6.16 11.34
C CYS A 146 -14.46 5.00 12.30
N SER A 147 -15.21 4.02 11.80
CA SER A 147 -15.57 2.82 12.57
C SER A 147 -14.36 1.97 12.92
N HIS A 148 -13.39 1.90 12.03
CA HIS A 148 -12.17 1.12 12.21
C HIS A 148 -11.28 1.72 13.31
N ILE A 149 -11.11 3.04 13.33
CA ILE A 149 -10.25 3.72 14.32
C ILE A 149 -10.92 3.96 15.67
N GLN A 150 -12.26 3.91 15.73
CA GLN A 150 -13.04 4.20 16.95
C GLN A 150 -12.56 3.46 18.20
N PRO A 151 -12.24 2.14 18.16
CA PRO A 151 -11.76 1.42 19.34
C PRO A 151 -10.39 1.88 19.85
N TRP A 152 -9.62 2.59 19.04
CA TRP A 152 -8.26 3.02 19.35
C TRP A 152 -8.17 4.46 19.88
N LEU A 153 -9.25 5.22 19.75
CA LEU A 153 -9.31 6.61 20.22
C LEU A 153 -9.35 6.65 21.76
N GLN A 154 -8.28 7.12 22.37
CA GLN A 154 -8.20 7.32 23.82
C GLN A 154 -8.84 8.64 24.26
N GLN A 155 -8.87 9.63 23.36
CA GLN A 155 -9.45 10.95 23.55
C GLN A 155 -10.21 11.38 22.29
N PRO A 156 -11.22 12.26 22.39
CA PRO A 156 -11.89 12.81 21.22
C PRO A 156 -10.90 13.55 20.30
N ARG A 157 -10.81 13.14 19.05
CA ARG A 157 -10.02 13.81 18.00
C ARG A 157 -10.90 14.13 16.82
N LYS A 158 -10.61 15.23 16.14
CA LYS A 158 -11.28 15.58 14.89
C LYS A 158 -10.83 14.62 13.79
N VAL A 159 -11.78 14.01 13.09
CA VAL A 159 -11.51 13.17 11.93
C VAL A 159 -12.05 13.86 10.68
N ARG A 160 -11.19 14.15 9.74
CA ARG A 160 -11.51 14.92 8.54
C ARG A 160 -11.42 14.04 7.29
N TRP A 161 -12.45 14.10 6.48
CA TRP A 161 -12.45 13.44 5.17
C TRP A 161 -11.87 14.35 4.10
N ILE A 162 -10.95 13.82 3.30
CA ILE A 162 -10.47 14.44 2.06
C ILE A 162 -10.90 13.52 0.91
N PRO A 163 -11.84 13.93 0.06
CA PRO A 163 -12.18 13.20 -1.15
C PRO A 163 -11.00 13.18 -2.14
N THR A 164 -10.79 12.06 -2.84
CA THR A 164 -9.72 11.95 -3.86
C THR A 164 -9.86 12.96 -4.99
N GLU A 165 -11.09 13.44 -5.26
CA GLU A 165 -11.38 14.47 -6.25
C GLU A 165 -11.03 15.89 -5.79
N ARG A 166 -10.63 16.06 -4.52
CA ARG A 166 -10.31 17.36 -3.91
C ARG A 166 -8.87 17.40 -3.42
N PRO A 167 -7.87 17.29 -4.33
CA PRO A 167 -6.45 17.34 -3.97
C PRO A 167 -6.02 18.71 -3.40
N ASP A 168 -6.80 19.76 -3.63
CA ASP A 168 -6.61 21.09 -3.04
C ASP A 168 -6.69 21.08 -1.52
N LEU A 169 -7.54 20.23 -0.92
CA LEU A 169 -7.68 20.08 0.52
C LEU A 169 -6.48 19.40 1.21
N LEU A 170 -5.60 18.78 0.44
CA LEU A 170 -4.40 18.12 0.96
C LEU A 170 -3.34 19.12 1.48
N SER A 171 -3.49 20.41 1.14
CA SER A 171 -2.70 21.48 1.75
C SER A 171 -2.93 21.62 3.26
N GLN A 172 -4.07 21.15 3.79
CA GLN A 172 -4.40 21.22 5.22
C GLN A 172 -3.49 20.32 6.06
N PRO A 173 -3.39 18.98 5.81
CA PRO A 173 -2.42 18.13 6.50
C PRO A 173 -0.98 18.35 6.02
N GLY A 174 -0.78 18.85 4.82
CA GLY A 174 0.51 19.16 4.21
C GLY A 174 1.29 17.93 3.72
N THR A 175 0.88 16.71 4.05
CA THR A 175 1.51 15.47 3.57
C THR A 175 0.44 14.41 3.28
N ILE A 176 0.69 13.55 2.29
CA ILE A 176 -0.04 12.30 2.08
C ILE A 176 0.85 11.14 2.52
N TYR A 177 0.32 10.24 3.33
CA TYR A 177 0.92 8.93 3.58
C TYR A 177 0.20 7.86 2.78
N ARG A 178 0.97 7.12 1.97
CA ARG A 178 0.52 5.97 1.20
C ARG A 178 1.23 4.71 1.69
N PRO A 179 0.51 3.61 2.01
CA PRO A 179 1.11 2.39 2.55
C PRO A 179 1.78 1.50 1.49
N ASP A 180 2.28 2.09 0.41
CA ASP A 180 3.00 1.40 -0.68
C ASP A 180 3.90 2.40 -1.46
N PRO A 181 4.78 1.93 -2.37
CA PRO A 181 5.70 2.78 -3.14
C PRO A 181 5.09 3.39 -4.42
N ILE A 182 3.78 3.25 -4.66
CA ILE A 182 3.13 3.67 -5.92
C ILE A 182 2.74 5.15 -5.83
N LEU A 183 3.68 6.05 -6.00
CA LEU A 183 3.51 7.49 -5.76
C LEU A 183 3.20 8.31 -7.00
N SER A 184 3.53 7.80 -8.19
CA SER A 184 3.51 8.57 -9.45
C SER A 184 2.17 9.24 -9.74
N GLN A 185 1.05 8.54 -9.55
CA GLN A 185 -0.29 9.10 -9.81
C GLN A 185 -0.61 10.30 -8.89
N ILE A 186 -0.18 10.24 -7.63
CA ILE A 186 -0.45 11.28 -6.63
C ILE A 186 0.33 12.55 -6.97
N VAL A 187 1.60 12.42 -7.35
CA VAL A 187 2.43 13.58 -7.71
C VAL A 187 2.00 14.20 -9.05
N TRP A 188 1.48 13.40 -10.00
CA TRP A 188 0.84 13.92 -11.20
C TRP A 188 -0.45 14.70 -10.87
N ALA A 189 -1.29 14.20 -9.97
CA ALA A 189 -2.49 14.90 -9.52
C ALA A 189 -2.16 16.24 -8.83
N ARG A 190 -1.06 16.31 -8.07
CA ARG A 190 -0.58 17.53 -7.40
C ARG A 190 -0.31 18.67 -8.39
N ARG A 191 0.17 18.38 -9.61
CA ARG A 191 0.44 19.40 -10.64
C ARG A 191 -0.81 20.15 -11.12
N PHE A 192 -2.00 19.60 -10.95
CA PHE A 192 -3.25 20.29 -11.28
C PHE A 192 -3.67 21.31 -10.22
N VAL A 193 -3.04 21.32 -9.06
CA VAL A 193 -3.29 22.27 -7.97
C VAL A 193 -2.11 23.21 -7.81
N ASP A 194 -1.08 22.73 -7.13
CA ASP A 194 0.18 23.40 -6.88
C ASP A 194 1.19 22.34 -6.41
N GLN A 195 2.36 22.27 -7.02
CA GLN A 195 3.39 21.30 -6.63
C GLN A 195 3.86 21.47 -5.19
N ARG A 196 3.67 22.66 -4.60
CA ARG A 196 3.95 22.97 -3.19
C ARG A 196 2.78 22.76 -2.25
N ALA A 197 1.60 22.31 -2.74
CA ALA A 197 0.43 22.13 -1.87
C ALA A 197 0.67 21.09 -0.78
N TYR A 198 1.39 20.00 -1.08
CA TYR A 198 1.65 18.93 -0.13
C TYR A 198 2.87 18.09 -0.52
N SER A 199 3.42 17.36 0.43
CA SER A 199 4.43 16.32 0.23
C SER A 199 3.77 14.97 0.03
N VAL A 200 4.45 14.05 -0.66
CA VAL A 200 4.00 12.66 -0.84
C VAL A 200 5.00 11.73 -0.16
N CYS A 201 4.50 10.86 0.71
CA CYS A 201 5.29 9.93 1.48
C CYS A 201 4.77 8.51 1.30
N GLY A 202 5.57 7.63 0.72
CA GLY A 202 5.28 6.20 0.59
C GLY A 202 6.13 5.35 1.51
N VAL A 203 5.88 4.04 1.53
CA VAL A 203 6.66 3.07 2.29
C VAL A 203 6.92 1.80 1.48
N THR A 204 8.12 1.25 1.59
CA THR A 204 8.46 -0.02 0.95
C THR A 204 7.92 -1.20 1.77
N HIS A 205 7.43 -2.22 1.05
CA HIS A 205 7.17 -3.54 1.57
C HIS A 205 7.98 -4.55 0.73
N THR A 206 7.32 -5.44 0.00
CA THR A 206 7.99 -6.34 -0.95
C THR A 206 8.57 -5.54 -2.12
N LEU A 207 9.84 -5.77 -2.45
CA LEU A 207 10.54 -5.06 -3.55
C LEU A 207 10.68 -5.90 -4.82
N GLY A 208 10.57 -7.22 -4.74
CA GLY A 208 10.90 -8.11 -5.87
C GLY A 208 9.81 -8.25 -6.95
N THR A 209 8.59 -7.73 -6.75
CA THR A 209 7.55 -7.85 -7.79
C THR A 209 7.77 -6.86 -8.93
N LYS A 210 7.52 -7.30 -10.18
CA LYS A 210 7.63 -6.45 -11.38
C LYS A 210 6.89 -5.11 -11.20
N TYR A 211 5.65 -5.16 -10.73
CA TYR A 211 4.83 -3.97 -10.53
C TYR A 211 5.42 -2.96 -9.53
N VAL A 212 6.01 -3.44 -8.43
CA VAL A 212 6.66 -2.57 -7.44
C VAL A 212 7.96 -1.98 -8.00
N MET A 213 8.75 -2.78 -8.73
CA MET A 213 9.98 -2.29 -9.37
C MET A 213 9.69 -1.24 -10.46
N GLU A 214 8.65 -1.44 -11.26
CA GLU A 214 8.16 -0.44 -12.22
C GLU A 214 7.73 0.84 -11.51
N ALA A 215 6.96 0.74 -10.40
CA ALA A 215 6.55 1.90 -9.61
C ALA A 215 7.72 2.65 -8.97
N ILE A 216 8.79 1.96 -8.58
CA ILE A 216 10.04 2.58 -8.11
C ILE A 216 10.73 3.32 -9.27
N GLY A 217 10.82 2.70 -10.45
CA GLY A 217 11.35 3.34 -11.66
C GLY A 217 10.58 4.61 -12.04
N ASP A 218 9.27 4.60 -11.89
CA ASP A 218 8.41 5.77 -12.15
C ASP A 218 8.75 6.98 -11.27
N LEU A 219 9.39 6.81 -10.12
CA LEU A 219 9.82 7.93 -9.27
C LEU A 219 10.85 8.85 -9.96
N ILE A 220 11.54 8.36 -11.00
CA ILE A 220 12.47 9.18 -11.80
C ILE A 220 11.72 9.98 -12.88
N THR A 221 10.67 9.39 -13.46
CA THR A 221 9.94 9.99 -14.59
C THR A 221 8.73 10.81 -14.16
N ALA A 222 8.18 10.52 -12.99
CA ALA A 222 7.11 11.30 -12.38
C ALA A 222 7.63 12.63 -11.80
N PRO A 223 6.78 13.66 -11.66
CA PRO A 223 7.16 14.97 -11.15
C PRO A 223 7.38 14.97 -9.63
N MET A 224 8.27 14.06 -9.16
CA MET A 224 8.72 14.05 -7.78
C MET A 224 9.45 15.35 -7.44
N GLN A 225 9.40 15.73 -6.18
CA GLN A 225 10.01 16.93 -5.66
C GLN A 225 10.97 16.59 -4.52
N PRO A 226 11.91 17.49 -4.17
CA PRO A 226 12.83 17.28 -3.03
C PRO A 226 12.14 17.10 -1.67
N TRP A 227 10.87 17.46 -1.58
CA TRP A 227 10.01 17.29 -0.40
C TRP A 227 9.10 16.06 -0.45
N ASP A 228 9.39 15.09 -1.33
CA ASP A 228 8.72 13.80 -1.37
C ASP A 228 9.65 12.71 -0.82
N ALA A 229 9.08 11.66 -0.24
CA ALA A 229 9.85 10.57 0.34
C ALA A 229 9.27 9.18 0.03
N LEU A 230 10.16 8.21 -0.11
CA LEU A 230 9.84 6.79 -0.04
C LEU A 230 10.57 6.21 1.17
N ILE A 231 9.85 5.93 2.24
CA ILE A 231 10.40 5.31 3.44
C ILE A 231 10.82 3.89 3.12
N CYS A 232 12.08 3.58 3.40
CA CYS A 232 12.63 2.24 3.34
C CYS A 232 12.57 1.61 4.73
N THR A 233 11.98 0.42 4.84
CA THR A 233 11.78 -0.24 6.14
C THR A 233 13.07 -0.79 6.75
N SER A 234 14.16 -0.86 5.94
CA SER A 234 15.49 -1.30 6.36
C SER A 234 16.56 -0.67 5.47
N ALA A 235 17.84 -0.67 5.91
CA ALA A 235 18.96 -0.24 5.07
C ALA A 235 19.13 -1.18 3.86
N ALA A 236 18.84 -2.47 4.01
CA ALA A 236 18.85 -3.41 2.90
C ALA A 236 17.79 -3.04 1.84
N ALA A 237 16.58 -2.69 2.27
CA ALA A 237 15.53 -2.20 1.37
C ALA A 237 15.95 -0.89 0.68
N LYS A 238 16.56 0.04 1.42
CA LYS A 238 17.10 1.30 0.85
C LYS A 238 18.14 1.03 -0.22
N THR A 239 19.11 0.15 0.05
CA THR A 239 20.16 -0.22 -0.92
C THR A 239 19.57 -0.80 -2.20
N ALA A 240 18.53 -1.65 -2.10
CA ALA A 240 17.85 -2.20 -3.25
C ALA A 240 17.12 -1.12 -4.08
N VAL A 241 16.42 -0.19 -3.42
CA VAL A 241 15.75 0.94 -4.08
C VAL A 241 16.76 1.86 -4.75
N GLU A 242 17.84 2.25 -4.05
CA GLU A 242 18.91 3.09 -4.60
C GLU A 242 19.58 2.45 -5.82
N GLY A 243 19.83 1.14 -5.74
CA GLY A 243 20.37 0.36 -6.87
C GLY A 243 19.44 0.43 -8.09
N ALA A 244 18.16 0.12 -7.90
CA ALA A 244 17.17 0.15 -8.99
C ALA A 244 17.04 1.55 -9.62
N LEU A 245 16.97 2.60 -8.81
CA LEU A 245 16.88 3.98 -9.30
C LEU A 245 18.14 4.39 -10.05
N ARG A 246 19.33 4.01 -9.58
CA ARG A 246 20.60 4.30 -10.26
C ARG A 246 20.66 3.62 -11.63
N GLU A 247 20.44 2.32 -11.72
CA GLU A 247 20.48 1.56 -12.97
C GLU A 247 19.43 2.11 -13.97
N TRP A 248 18.24 2.44 -13.49
CA TRP A 248 17.20 3.02 -14.34
C TRP A 248 17.56 4.44 -14.82
N SER A 249 18.16 5.27 -13.94
CA SER A 249 18.66 6.60 -14.32
C SER A 249 19.76 6.53 -15.37
N GLU A 250 20.68 5.57 -15.25
CA GLU A 250 21.75 5.34 -16.21
C GLU A 250 21.20 4.90 -17.58
N TYR A 251 20.24 3.97 -17.59
CA TYR A 251 19.55 3.57 -18.82
C TYR A 251 18.85 4.77 -19.49
N LEU A 252 18.12 5.58 -18.73
CA LEU A 252 17.44 6.76 -19.26
C LEU A 252 18.43 7.80 -19.80
N ALA A 253 19.58 7.97 -19.14
CA ALA A 253 20.65 8.84 -19.59
C ALA A 253 21.21 8.40 -20.96
N GLN A 254 21.46 7.12 -21.13
CA GLN A 254 21.93 6.54 -22.39
C GLN A 254 20.85 6.64 -23.50
N ARG A 255 19.58 6.42 -23.15
CA ARG A 255 18.47 6.38 -24.10
C ARG A 255 18.04 7.76 -24.60
N ASN A 256 17.99 8.74 -23.69
CA ASN A 256 17.36 10.05 -23.97
C ASN A 256 18.35 11.21 -23.96
N GLY A 257 19.60 11.01 -23.55
CA GLY A 257 20.54 12.09 -23.24
C GLY A 257 20.21 12.80 -21.93
N GLY A 258 21.23 13.34 -21.26
CA GLY A 258 21.08 13.97 -19.93
C GLY A 258 20.87 12.93 -18.81
N LYS A 259 21.37 13.20 -17.61
CA LYS A 259 21.24 12.32 -16.45
C LYS A 259 20.01 12.75 -15.62
N PRO A 260 18.96 11.92 -15.51
CA PRO A 260 17.84 12.23 -14.62
C PRO A 260 18.29 12.32 -13.17
N GLU A 261 17.76 13.30 -12.44
CA GLU A 261 18.03 13.49 -11.03
C GLU A 261 17.05 12.67 -10.17
N ILE A 262 17.57 12.00 -9.15
CA ILE A 262 16.77 11.29 -8.16
C ILE A 262 16.43 12.26 -7.04
N LEU A 263 15.22 12.82 -7.06
CA LEU A 263 14.77 13.85 -6.13
C LEU A 263 14.16 13.30 -4.85
N VAL A 264 13.54 12.12 -4.92
CA VAL A 264 12.83 11.49 -3.79
C VAL A 264 13.80 11.14 -2.66
N LYS A 265 13.45 11.54 -1.43
CA LYS A 265 14.21 11.13 -0.23
C LYS A 265 13.96 9.66 0.09
N LEU A 266 14.98 8.96 0.56
CA LEU A 266 14.94 7.55 0.95
C LEU A 266 15.33 7.38 2.43
N PRO A 267 14.53 7.89 3.40
CA PRO A 267 14.81 7.69 4.81
C PRO A 267 14.62 6.21 5.19
N VAL A 268 15.42 5.74 6.16
CA VAL A 268 15.21 4.43 6.80
C VAL A 268 14.39 4.65 8.07
N ILE A 269 13.14 4.17 8.07
CA ILE A 269 12.28 4.13 9.24
C ILE A 269 11.72 2.72 9.35
N PRO A 270 12.01 2.00 10.43
CA PRO A 270 11.58 0.61 10.59
C PRO A 270 10.06 0.50 10.76
N LEU A 271 9.52 -0.70 10.59
CA LEU A 271 8.18 -1.01 11.07
C LEU A 271 8.19 -1.13 12.60
N GLY A 272 7.07 -0.82 13.21
CA GLY A 272 6.92 -0.89 14.66
C GLY A 272 6.19 -2.14 15.14
N VAL A 273 6.31 -2.37 16.45
CA VAL A 273 5.55 -3.37 17.22
C VAL A 273 5.01 -2.68 18.47
N ASP A 274 3.78 -3.01 18.87
CA ASP A 274 3.21 -2.54 20.14
C ASP A 274 3.81 -3.38 21.27
N CYS A 275 4.89 -2.88 21.87
CA CYS A 275 5.59 -3.60 22.93
C CYS A 275 4.74 -3.77 24.21
N SER A 276 3.65 -3.01 24.35
CA SER A 276 2.74 -3.10 25.48
C SER A 276 1.62 -4.13 25.30
N ALA A 277 1.43 -4.63 24.08
CA ALA A 277 0.37 -5.58 23.75
C ALA A 277 0.64 -7.02 24.25
N PHE A 278 1.86 -7.31 24.65
CA PHE A 278 2.26 -8.64 25.10
C PHE A 278 2.21 -8.78 26.62
N PRO A 279 1.91 -9.98 27.17
CA PRO A 279 1.90 -10.22 28.59
C PRO A 279 3.24 -9.86 29.26
N GLN A 280 3.19 -9.22 30.42
CA GLN A 280 4.36 -8.79 31.17
C GLN A 280 4.29 -9.23 32.65
N GLY A 281 5.43 -9.32 33.31
CA GLY A 281 5.50 -9.65 34.75
C GLY A 281 4.78 -10.97 35.10
N MET A 282 3.89 -10.93 36.08
CA MET A 282 3.14 -12.11 36.53
C MET A 282 2.18 -12.66 35.50
N GLU A 283 1.65 -11.82 34.61
CA GLU A 283 0.79 -12.26 33.49
C GLU A 283 1.58 -13.16 32.53
N ALA A 284 2.80 -12.76 32.14
CA ALA A 284 3.67 -13.58 31.30
C ALA A 284 4.02 -14.92 31.96
N VAL A 285 4.29 -14.92 33.28
CA VAL A 285 4.57 -16.15 34.05
C VAL A 285 3.37 -17.10 34.05
N ASN A 286 2.17 -16.56 34.26
CA ASN A 286 0.95 -17.35 34.26
C ASN A 286 0.62 -17.89 32.86
N SER A 287 0.73 -17.06 31.82
CA SER A 287 0.57 -17.48 30.41
C SER A 287 1.56 -18.59 30.05
N ARG A 288 2.84 -18.45 30.45
CA ARG A 288 3.86 -19.51 30.24
C ARG A 288 3.45 -20.82 30.86
N ARG A 289 3.05 -20.79 32.15
CA ARG A 289 2.66 -22.02 32.88
C ARG A 289 1.44 -22.66 32.22
N GLN A 290 0.41 -21.88 31.93
CA GLN A 290 -0.82 -22.38 31.34
C GLN A 290 -0.57 -23.00 29.96
N LEU A 291 0.09 -22.27 29.04
CA LEU A 291 0.34 -22.74 27.67
C LEU A 291 1.22 -24.00 27.65
N ARG A 292 2.27 -24.05 28.48
CA ARG A 292 3.11 -25.25 28.57
C ARG A 292 2.34 -26.44 29.11
N GLN A 293 1.48 -26.25 30.09
CA GLN A 293 0.60 -27.32 30.62
C GLN A 293 -0.37 -27.80 29.55
N GLU A 294 -1.03 -26.92 28.81
CA GLU A 294 -1.95 -27.25 27.71
C GLU A 294 -1.26 -28.04 26.58
N LEU A 295 0.01 -27.73 26.33
CA LEU A 295 0.82 -28.37 25.28
C LEU A 295 1.61 -29.58 25.77
N GLY A 296 1.49 -29.97 27.05
CA GLY A 296 2.22 -31.10 27.64
C GLY A 296 3.74 -30.88 27.73
N ILE A 297 4.18 -29.66 27.91
CA ILE A 297 5.59 -29.25 27.97
C ILE A 297 6.01 -29.04 29.44
N SER A 298 7.07 -29.71 29.86
CA SER A 298 7.61 -29.57 31.22
C SER A 298 8.32 -28.20 31.42
N ALA A 299 8.49 -27.81 32.67
CA ALA A 299 9.12 -26.52 33.01
C ALA A 299 10.57 -26.44 32.50
N ASP A 300 11.30 -27.54 32.58
CA ASP A 300 12.72 -27.63 32.20
C ASP A 300 12.96 -27.96 30.73
N ASP A 301 11.90 -28.29 29.96
CA ASP A 301 12.02 -28.53 28.52
C ASP A 301 12.31 -27.22 27.79
N ILE A 302 13.08 -27.28 26.71
CA ILE A 302 13.40 -26.11 25.87
C ILE A 302 12.34 -25.95 24.80
N VAL A 303 11.80 -24.74 24.68
CA VAL A 303 10.83 -24.38 23.63
C VAL A 303 11.47 -23.41 22.65
N VAL A 304 11.61 -23.86 21.41
CA VAL A 304 12.00 -23.02 20.28
C VAL A 304 10.74 -22.63 19.49
N LEU A 305 10.56 -21.36 19.22
CA LEU A 305 9.35 -20.80 18.61
C LEU A 305 9.66 -20.23 17.22
N PHE A 306 8.90 -20.65 16.24
CA PHE A 306 8.76 -20.01 14.93
C PHE A 306 7.37 -19.40 14.83
N VAL A 307 7.27 -18.14 14.36
CA VAL A 307 6.01 -17.46 14.09
C VAL A 307 6.00 -16.92 12.67
N GLY A 308 4.96 -17.26 11.89
CA GLY A 308 4.81 -16.77 10.52
C GLY A 308 3.97 -17.68 9.64
N ARG A 309 3.74 -17.26 8.39
CA ARG A 309 3.13 -18.17 7.41
C ARG A 309 4.00 -19.40 7.22
N LEU A 310 3.37 -20.56 7.20
CA LEU A 310 4.03 -21.81 6.88
C LEU A 310 3.97 -21.99 5.35
N THR A 311 4.97 -21.46 4.68
CA THR A 311 5.17 -21.56 3.23
C THR A 311 6.66 -21.51 2.92
N PHE A 312 7.15 -22.54 2.24
CA PHE A 312 8.57 -22.68 1.92
C PHE A 312 9.04 -21.64 0.92
N SER A 313 8.17 -21.23 -0.01
CA SER A 313 8.52 -20.34 -1.10
C SER A 313 8.41 -18.84 -0.77
N ALA A 314 7.65 -18.47 0.27
CA ALA A 314 7.31 -17.07 0.53
C ALA A 314 7.63 -16.59 1.97
N LYS A 315 8.22 -17.46 2.84
CA LYS A 315 8.63 -17.06 4.19
C LYS A 315 9.99 -17.65 4.56
N ALA A 316 10.12 -18.95 4.69
CA ALA A 316 11.37 -19.63 4.97
C ALA A 316 11.24 -21.12 4.65
N HIS A 317 12.25 -21.73 4.06
CA HIS A 317 12.27 -23.19 3.88
C HIS A 317 12.46 -23.87 5.25
N PRO A 318 11.58 -24.79 5.68
CA PRO A 318 11.60 -25.31 7.05
C PRO A 318 12.75 -26.27 7.32
N VAL A 319 13.25 -26.98 6.32
CA VAL A 319 14.23 -28.08 6.50
C VAL A 319 15.56 -27.63 7.12
N PRO A 320 16.17 -26.48 6.75
CA PRO A 320 17.38 -26.01 7.42
C PRO A 320 17.19 -25.83 8.94
N MET A 321 16.04 -25.30 9.35
CA MET A 321 15.68 -25.17 10.77
C MET A 321 15.54 -26.54 11.45
N TYR A 322 14.89 -27.50 10.80
CA TYR A 322 14.72 -28.85 11.35
C TYR A 322 16.05 -29.57 11.53
N LEU A 323 16.94 -29.51 10.54
CA LEU A 323 18.27 -30.12 10.62
C LEU A 323 19.12 -29.48 11.72
N ALA A 324 19.07 -28.16 11.88
CA ALA A 324 19.79 -27.48 12.96
C ALA A 324 19.26 -27.86 14.35
N LEU A 325 17.95 -27.99 14.50
CA LEU A 325 17.30 -28.43 15.74
C LEU A 325 17.64 -29.88 16.09
N GLU A 326 17.63 -30.79 15.11
CA GLU A 326 18.06 -32.17 15.30
C GLU A 326 19.52 -32.23 15.77
N GLY A 327 20.41 -31.47 15.08
CA GLY A 327 21.82 -31.39 15.49
C GLY A 327 21.99 -30.91 16.93
N ALA A 328 21.21 -29.90 17.34
CA ALA A 328 21.25 -29.40 18.71
C ALA A 328 20.69 -30.39 19.72
N ALA A 329 19.58 -31.07 19.41
CA ALA A 329 19.01 -32.14 20.28
C ALA A 329 19.99 -33.28 20.50
N GLN A 330 20.69 -33.70 19.45
CA GLN A 330 21.71 -34.79 19.54
C GLN A 330 22.92 -34.38 20.37
N GLN A 331 23.38 -33.11 20.27
CA GLN A 331 24.57 -32.64 20.98
C GLN A 331 24.28 -32.32 22.44
N THR A 332 23.19 -31.61 22.75
CA THR A 332 22.89 -31.15 24.11
C THR A 332 22.14 -32.17 24.96
N LYS A 333 21.52 -33.17 24.34
CA LYS A 333 20.62 -34.13 25.00
C LYS A 333 19.40 -33.47 25.67
N ALA A 334 19.14 -32.21 25.38
CA ALA A 334 17.98 -31.50 25.90
C ALA A 334 16.70 -31.99 25.22
N LYS A 335 15.61 -32.00 25.96
CA LYS A 335 14.28 -32.23 25.38
C LYS A 335 13.77 -30.94 24.77
N ILE A 336 13.69 -30.92 23.43
CA ILE A 336 13.35 -29.74 22.65
C ILE A 336 11.93 -29.86 22.07
N HIS A 337 11.15 -28.80 22.21
CA HIS A 337 9.87 -28.64 21.53
C HIS A 337 10.00 -27.50 20.51
N LEU A 338 9.63 -27.75 19.27
CA LEU A 338 9.49 -26.72 18.23
C LEU A 338 8.02 -26.35 18.10
N ILE A 339 7.66 -25.14 18.48
CA ILE A 339 6.32 -24.60 18.21
C ILE A 339 6.37 -23.79 16.91
N GLN A 340 5.56 -24.18 15.94
CA GLN A 340 5.35 -23.45 14.70
C GLN A 340 3.95 -22.81 14.73
N ALA A 341 3.89 -21.55 15.19
CA ALA A 341 2.65 -20.78 15.30
C ALA A 341 2.42 -19.98 14.01
N GLY A 342 1.55 -20.51 13.13
CA GLY A 342 1.33 -19.89 11.83
C GLY A 342 0.09 -20.43 11.14
N TRP A 343 0.00 -20.18 9.85
CA TRP A 343 -1.04 -20.74 9.01
C TRP A 343 -0.47 -21.17 7.66
N ILE A 344 -1.01 -22.21 7.11
CA ILE A 344 -0.61 -22.79 5.83
C ILE A 344 -1.50 -22.20 4.74
N GLU A 345 -0.89 -21.56 3.74
CA GLU A 345 -1.62 -20.90 2.67
C GLU A 345 -2.22 -21.92 1.69
N ASP A 346 -1.46 -22.94 1.35
CA ASP A 346 -1.91 -24.06 0.53
C ASP A 346 -2.10 -25.32 1.41
N PRO A 347 -3.33 -25.78 1.64
CA PRO A 347 -3.56 -26.98 2.46
C PRO A 347 -2.82 -28.23 1.98
N ARG A 348 -2.36 -28.28 0.73
CA ARG A 348 -1.57 -29.38 0.19
C ARG A 348 -0.17 -29.45 0.78
N GLU A 349 0.36 -28.32 1.27
CA GLU A 349 1.68 -28.23 1.93
C GLU A 349 1.65 -28.72 3.40
N GLU A 350 0.48 -28.83 4.02
CA GLU A 350 0.38 -29.20 5.44
C GLU A 350 0.98 -30.58 5.77
N PRO A 351 0.71 -31.63 4.98
CA PRO A 351 1.37 -32.92 5.19
C PRO A 351 2.89 -32.84 5.03
N ASP A 352 3.38 -32.03 4.09
CA ASP A 352 4.82 -31.91 3.83
C ASP A 352 5.55 -31.21 4.98
N PHE A 353 4.96 -30.19 5.59
CA PHE A 353 5.51 -29.58 6.82
C PHE A 353 5.59 -30.57 7.97
N LYS A 354 4.53 -31.34 8.22
CA LYS A 354 4.48 -32.33 9.31
C LYS A 354 5.44 -33.50 9.06
N ASN A 355 5.41 -34.05 7.86
CA ASN A 355 6.27 -35.19 7.49
C ASN A 355 7.75 -34.77 7.48
N SER A 356 8.08 -33.61 6.96
CA SER A 356 9.48 -33.15 6.96
C SER A 356 10.01 -32.89 8.38
N ALA A 357 9.18 -32.42 9.32
CA ALA A 357 9.59 -32.33 10.72
C ALA A 357 9.91 -33.71 11.30
N GLN A 358 9.07 -34.73 11.03
CA GLN A 358 9.32 -36.12 11.51
C GLN A 358 10.58 -36.74 10.88
N ILE A 359 10.90 -36.41 9.63
CA ILE A 359 12.05 -36.95 8.91
C ILE A 359 13.35 -36.27 9.33
N PHE A 360 13.35 -34.92 9.40
CA PHE A 360 14.56 -34.12 9.54
C PHE A 360 14.86 -33.65 10.98
N CYS A 361 13.88 -33.78 11.91
CA CYS A 361 14.13 -33.54 13.34
C CYS A 361 13.33 -34.54 14.23
N PRO A 362 13.56 -35.86 14.09
CA PRO A 362 12.81 -36.88 14.82
C PRO A 362 12.98 -36.80 16.34
N SER A 363 14.08 -36.22 16.84
CA SER A 363 14.34 -36.04 18.27
C SER A 363 13.65 -34.82 18.88
N VAL A 364 12.98 -33.99 18.06
CA VAL A 364 12.32 -32.76 18.47
C VAL A 364 10.80 -32.91 18.38
N ASN A 365 10.10 -32.53 19.44
CA ASN A 365 8.63 -32.55 19.41
C ASN A 365 8.10 -31.32 18.66
N ALA A 366 7.67 -31.50 17.41
CA ALA A 366 7.14 -30.43 16.56
C ALA A 366 5.63 -30.23 16.79
N ILE A 367 5.23 -29.02 17.20
CA ILE A 367 3.86 -28.65 17.52
C ILE A 367 3.42 -27.54 16.53
N PHE A 368 2.29 -27.75 15.85
CA PHE A 368 1.74 -26.80 14.88
C PHE A 368 0.49 -26.15 15.45
N LEU A 369 0.47 -24.80 15.50
CA LEU A 369 -0.64 -24.01 16.04
C LEU A 369 -1.11 -22.97 15.01
N ASP A 370 -2.43 -22.74 14.96
CA ASP A 370 -2.98 -21.68 14.10
C ASP A 370 -2.71 -20.31 14.71
N GLY A 371 -1.69 -19.63 14.19
CA GLY A 371 -1.25 -18.29 14.62
C GLY A 371 -2.24 -17.14 14.27
N ARG A 372 -3.33 -17.41 13.55
CA ARG A 372 -4.39 -16.43 13.28
C ARG A 372 -5.31 -16.24 14.49
N LYS A 373 -5.37 -17.21 15.39
CA LYS A 373 -6.14 -17.13 16.63
C LYS A 373 -5.56 -16.05 17.53
N PRO A 374 -6.35 -15.05 17.96
CA PRO A 374 -5.87 -13.91 18.75
C PRO A 374 -5.14 -14.33 20.04
N GLU A 375 -5.66 -15.36 20.72
CA GLU A 375 -5.09 -15.89 21.95
C GLU A 375 -3.71 -16.53 21.72
N ILE A 376 -3.49 -17.21 20.60
CA ILE A 376 -2.19 -17.77 20.23
C ILE A 376 -1.24 -16.64 19.85
N ARG A 377 -1.68 -15.72 18.99
CA ARG A 377 -0.85 -14.62 18.49
C ARG A 377 -0.26 -13.76 19.61
N ILE A 378 -1.00 -13.54 20.69
CA ILE A 378 -0.55 -12.69 21.81
C ILE A 378 0.26 -13.50 22.83
N ASN A 379 -0.16 -14.70 23.19
CA ASN A 379 0.35 -15.40 24.35
C ASN A 379 1.47 -16.39 24.06
N ILE A 380 1.61 -16.86 22.81
CA ILE A 380 2.54 -17.94 22.45
C ILE A 380 4.00 -17.61 22.77
N TRP A 381 4.36 -16.34 22.71
CA TRP A 381 5.70 -15.84 23.03
C TRP A 381 6.12 -16.17 24.46
N SER A 382 5.18 -16.18 25.40
CA SER A 382 5.44 -16.49 26.80
C SER A 382 5.85 -17.96 27.01
N ALA A 383 5.41 -18.88 26.15
CA ALA A 383 5.78 -20.30 26.26
C ALA A 383 7.24 -20.57 25.85
N ALA A 384 7.84 -19.73 25.02
CA ALA A 384 9.12 -19.94 24.38
C ALA A 384 10.33 -19.57 25.25
N ASP A 385 11.47 -20.15 24.90
CA ASP A 385 12.81 -19.84 25.43
C ASP A 385 13.71 -19.19 24.37
N ILE A 386 13.52 -19.58 23.10
CA ILE A 386 14.31 -19.13 21.95
C ILE A 386 13.34 -18.88 20.79
N PHE A 387 13.54 -17.80 20.08
CA PHE A 387 12.88 -17.56 18.81
C PHE A 387 13.78 -17.92 17.64
N ILE A 388 13.24 -18.52 16.57
CA ILE A 388 14.00 -18.86 15.37
C ILE A 388 13.22 -18.44 14.11
N SER A 389 13.93 -17.79 13.15
CA SER A 389 13.41 -17.49 11.83
C SER A 389 14.54 -17.41 10.81
N LEU A 390 14.69 -18.47 10.01
CA LEU A 390 15.74 -18.56 9.00
C LEU A 390 15.20 -18.16 7.62
N SER A 391 14.76 -16.90 7.48
CA SER A 391 14.27 -16.37 6.20
C SER A 391 15.36 -16.45 5.12
N ASP A 392 15.03 -17.03 3.99
CA ASP A 392 15.86 -17.24 2.80
C ASP A 392 15.19 -16.66 1.55
N ASN A 393 14.27 -15.71 1.74
CA ASN A 393 13.29 -15.31 0.74
C ASN A 393 13.45 -13.83 0.36
N ILE A 394 13.42 -13.52 -0.94
CA ILE A 394 13.56 -12.15 -1.48
C ILE A 394 12.34 -11.25 -1.19
N GLN A 395 11.22 -11.81 -0.74
CA GLN A 395 10.04 -11.04 -0.35
C GLN A 395 10.21 -10.35 1.00
N GLU A 396 10.98 -10.93 1.92
CA GLU A 396 11.23 -10.33 3.23
C GLU A 396 12.07 -9.06 3.10
N THR A 397 11.61 -7.95 3.65
CA THR A 397 12.34 -6.67 3.62
C THR A 397 12.65 -6.11 4.99
N PHE A 398 11.95 -6.60 6.04
CA PHE A 398 12.12 -6.13 7.41
C PHE A 398 12.03 -7.27 8.43
N GLY A 399 10.83 -7.89 8.55
CA GLY A 399 10.53 -8.95 9.51
C GLY A 399 10.02 -8.46 10.86
N LEU A 400 8.69 -8.47 11.02
CA LEU A 400 8.05 -8.10 12.28
C LEU A 400 8.27 -9.14 13.37
N THR A 401 8.26 -10.43 13.04
CA THR A 401 8.30 -11.52 14.04
C THR A 401 9.58 -11.59 14.88
N PRO A 402 10.79 -11.29 14.36
CA PRO A 402 11.96 -11.11 15.23
C PRO A 402 11.80 -9.97 16.24
N ILE A 403 11.16 -8.86 15.84
CA ILE A 403 10.93 -7.73 16.74
C ILE A 403 9.88 -8.07 17.79
N GLU A 404 8.82 -8.80 17.42
CA GLU A 404 7.82 -9.32 18.37
C GLU A 404 8.47 -10.25 19.40
N ALA A 405 9.37 -11.14 18.96
CA ALA A 405 10.16 -11.99 19.84
C ALA A 405 11.04 -11.17 20.82
N MET A 406 11.74 -10.18 20.27
CA MET A 406 12.57 -9.26 21.05
C MET A 406 11.74 -8.48 22.07
N ALA A 407 10.55 -7.97 21.71
CA ALA A 407 9.64 -7.29 22.63
C ALA A 407 9.21 -8.18 23.80
N ASN A 408 9.14 -9.49 23.57
CA ASN A 408 8.86 -10.51 24.60
C ASN A 408 10.11 -10.95 25.38
N GLY A 409 11.31 -10.44 25.04
CA GLY A 409 12.57 -10.78 25.69
C GLY A 409 13.09 -12.17 25.33
N LEU A 410 12.79 -12.64 24.13
CA LEU A 410 13.34 -13.88 23.59
C LEU A 410 14.65 -13.56 22.82
N PRO A 411 15.76 -14.28 23.07
CA PRO A 411 16.90 -14.25 22.18
C PRO A 411 16.49 -14.78 20.82
N ALA A 412 16.88 -14.10 19.74
CA ALA A 412 16.47 -14.44 18.40
C ALA A 412 17.61 -15.09 17.60
N ILE A 413 17.36 -16.27 17.02
CA ILE A 413 18.21 -16.87 15.99
C ILE A 413 17.58 -16.54 14.64
N VAL A 414 18.27 -15.77 13.82
CA VAL A 414 17.77 -15.32 12.52
C VAL A 414 18.83 -15.48 11.44
N SER A 415 18.41 -15.67 10.20
CA SER A 415 19.34 -15.59 9.05
C SER A 415 19.97 -14.20 8.94
N ASP A 416 21.24 -14.13 8.56
CA ASP A 416 21.92 -12.87 8.23
C ASP A 416 21.43 -12.38 6.86
N TRP A 417 20.15 -12.01 6.81
CA TRP A 417 19.39 -11.77 5.59
C TRP A 417 18.55 -10.49 5.72
N ASN A 418 18.60 -9.65 4.69
CA ASN A 418 17.73 -8.50 4.52
C ASN A 418 17.62 -7.62 5.79
N GLY A 419 16.42 -7.20 6.20
CA GLY A 419 16.18 -6.39 7.40
C GLY A 419 16.55 -7.06 8.72
N TYR A 420 16.66 -8.39 8.75
CA TYR A 420 17.11 -9.11 9.96
C TYR A 420 18.53 -8.71 10.37
N LYS A 421 19.40 -8.30 9.41
CA LYS A 421 20.75 -7.78 9.66
C LYS A 421 20.78 -6.58 10.60
N GLU A 422 19.73 -5.79 10.56
CA GLU A 422 19.62 -4.55 11.36
C GLU A 422 18.81 -4.78 12.64
N SER A 423 17.81 -5.67 12.56
CA SER A 423 16.92 -5.95 13.67
C SER A 423 17.67 -6.60 14.84
N VAL A 424 18.44 -7.65 14.56
CA VAL A 424 19.13 -8.46 15.57
C VAL A 424 20.63 -8.20 15.51
N ARG A 425 21.22 -7.69 16.60
CA ARG A 425 22.67 -7.58 16.74
C ARG A 425 23.24 -8.93 17.16
N HIS A 426 24.20 -9.42 16.36
CA HIS A 426 24.84 -10.72 16.59
C HIS A 426 25.53 -10.76 17.96
N GLU A 427 25.27 -11.83 18.75
CA GLU A 427 25.79 -12.07 20.11
C GLU A 427 25.37 -11.04 21.17
N ILE A 428 24.50 -10.06 20.81
CA ILE A 428 24.00 -9.04 21.73
C ILE A 428 22.51 -9.22 22.01
N ASP A 429 21.69 -9.38 20.95
CA ASP A 429 20.23 -9.58 21.05
C ASP A 429 19.84 -11.01 20.65
N GLY A 430 20.78 -11.77 20.07
CA GLY A 430 20.59 -13.10 19.51
C GLY A 430 21.73 -13.47 18.56
N PHE A 431 21.48 -14.39 17.64
CA PHE A 431 22.46 -14.84 16.67
C PHE A 431 21.98 -14.62 15.24
N ARG A 432 22.85 -14.05 14.40
CA ARG A 432 22.65 -13.98 12.95
C ARG A 432 23.42 -15.13 12.29
N ILE A 433 22.71 -15.94 11.54
CA ILE A 433 23.23 -17.14 10.89
C ILE A 433 23.65 -16.80 9.46
N PRO A 434 24.89 -17.09 9.04
CA PRO A 434 25.37 -16.80 7.70
C PRO A 434 24.49 -17.36 6.59
N THR A 435 24.36 -16.62 5.49
CA THR A 435 23.61 -17.01 4.30
C THR A 435 24.48 -16.94 3.06
N PHE A 436 24.20 -17.79 2.08
CA PHE A 436 24.92 -17.87 0.81
C PHE A 436 23.95 -17.78 -0.36
N ILE A 437 24.33 -17.03 -1.38
CA ILE A 437 23.58 -16.90 -2.64
C ILE A 437 24.54 -17.14 -3.83
N PRO A 438 24.03 -17.48 -5.00
CA PRO A 438 24.84 -17.56 -6.21
C PRO A 438 25.52 -16.23 -6.55
N PRO A 439 26.64 -16.23 -7.27
CA PRO A 439 27.24 -14.99 -7.80
C PRO A 439 26.22 -14.21 -8.64
N PRO A 440 26.36 -12.88 -8.74
CA PRO A 440 25.58 -12.08 -9.68
C PRO A 440 25.57 -12.68 -11.10
N GLU A 441 24.48 -12.51 -11.83
CA GLU A 441 24.24 -13.00 -13.19
C GLU A 441 24.01 -14.51 -13.34
N SER A 442 24.24 -15.33 -12.31
CA SER A 442 24.07 -16.79 -12.37
C SER A 442 22.61 -17.24 -12.53
N CYS A 443 21.63 -16.36 -12.29
CA CYS A 443 20.19 -16.68 -12.32
C CYS A 443 19.42 -15.73 -13.27
N LEU A 444 20.03 -15.29 -14.36
CA LEU A 444 19.37 -14.45 -15.38
C LEU A 444 18.19 -15.14 -16.04
N ASP A 445 18.21 -16.45 -16.15
CA ASP A 445 17.10 -17.27 -16.62
C ASP A 445 15.84 -17.08 -15.79
N LEU A 446 15.96 -17.02 -14.45
CA LEU A 446 14.83 -16.74 -13.57
C LEU A 446 14.23 -15.35 -13.83
N ALA A 447 15.08 -14.34 -14.00
CA ALA A 447 14.64 -12.98 -14.29
C ALA A 447 13.94 -12.89 -15.65
N LEU A 448 14.47 -13.53 -16.70
CA LEU A 448 13.89 -13.58 -18.04
C LEU A 448 12.53 -14.28 -18.03
N ASN A 449 12.44 -15.45 -17.39
CA ASN A 449 11.21 -16.23 -17.31
C ASN A 449 10.12 -15.52 -16.46
N TYR A 450 10.52 -14.71 -15.48
CA TYR A 450 9.58 -13.88 -14.74
C TYR A 450 9.14 -12.66 -15.57
N LEU A 451 10.03 -12.07 -16.36
CA LEU A 451 9.73 -10.93 -17.22
C LEU A 451 8.75 -11.29 -18.33
N ASP A 452 8.95 -12.45 -19.00
CA ASP A 452 8.09 -12.93 -20.10
C ASP A 452 6.80 -13.61 -19.63
N GLY A 453 6.64 -13.81 -18.31
CA GLY A 453 5.46 -14.42 -17.70
C GLY A 453 5.45 -15.96 -17.67
N SER A 454 6.53 -16.62 -18.08
CA SER A 454 6.69 -18.09 -17.97
C SER A 454 6.75 -18.54 -16.51
N LEU A 455 7.29 -17.69 -15.61
CA LEU A 455 7.22 -17.85 -14.16
C LEU A 455 6.26 -16.81 -13.56
N ASN A 456 5.36 -17.26 -12.72
CA ASN A 456 4.60 -16.36 -11.84
C ASN A 456 5.41 -15.99 -10.60
N TRP A 457 4.96 -14.98 -9.84
CA TRP A 457 5.65 -14.50 -8.65
C TRP A 457 5.92 -15.57 -7.59
N PRO A 458 4.96 -16.43 -7.16
CA PRO A 458 5.23 -17.48 -6.20
C PRO A 458 6.31 -18.48 -6.65
N THR A 459 6.30 -18.88 -7.91
CA THR A 459 7.30 -19.79 -8.48
C THR A 459 8.67 -19.14 -8.57
N TYR A 460 8.74 -17.87 -9.01
CA TYR A 460 9.98 -17.09 -9.02
C TYR A 460 10.59 -16.98 -7.62
N MET A 461 9.79 -16.63 -6.60
CA MET A 461 10.23 -16.61 -5.20
C MET A 461 10.75 -17.99 -4.75
N GLY A 462 10.03 -19.05 -5.05
CA GLY A 462 10.43 -20.41 -4.67
C GLY A 462 11.78 -20.80 -5.25
N HIS A 463 12.04 -20.50 -6.52
CA HIS A 463 13.34 -20.77 -7.15
C HIS A 463 14.47 -19.95 -6.52
N THR A 464 14.24 -18.69 -6.21
CA THR A 464 15.25 -17.85 -5.56
C THR A 464 15.52 -18.30 -4.12
N SER A 465 14.51 -18.72 -3.38
CA SER A 465 14.65 -19.29 -2.04
C SER A 465 15.46 -20.58 -2.06
N LEU A 466 15.18 -21.51 -2.99
CA LEU A 466 15.95 -22.74 -3.16
C LEU A 466 17.42 -22.49 -3.56
N ALA A 467 17.73 -21.34 -4.16
CA ALA A 467 19.09 -20.92 -4.48
C ALA A 467 19.78 -20.13 -3.32
N THR A 468 19.09 -19.95 -2.19
CA THR A 468 19.61 -19.28 -1.00
C THR A 468 19.84 -20.29 0.11
N ALA A 469 21.07 -20.45 0.57
CA ALA A 469 21.43 -21.39 1.64
C ALA A 469 21.64 -20.67 2.97
N VAL A 470 21.27 -21.35 4.07
CA VAL A 470 21.57 -20.93 5.44
C VAL A 470 22.59 -21.90 6.06
N ASP A 471 23.57 -21.40 6.77
CA ASP A 471 24.58 -22.21 7.45
C ASP A 471 23.96 -23.01 8.62
N ILE A 472 23.65 -24.28 8.35
CA ILE A 472 23.00 -25.17 9.32
C ILE A 472 23.90 -25.42 10.53
N ASP A 473 25.22 -25.58 10.33
CA ASP A 473 26.15 -25.84 11.43
C ASP A 473 26.30 -24.62 12.35
N ALA A 474 26.35 -23.42 11.80
CA ALA A 474 26.34 -22.19 12.60
C ALA A 474 25.03 -22.04 13.39
N CYS A 475 23.89 -22.41 12.79
CA CYS A 475 22.60 -22.42 13.48
C CYS A 475 22.56 -23.45 14.62
N THR A 476 23.07 -24.65 14.38
CA THR A 476 23.19 -25.71 15.41
C THR A 476 24.04 -25.24 16.58
N ARG A 477 25.22 -24.62 16.32
CA ARG A 477 26.08 -24.07 17.39
C ARG A 477 25.37 -22.97 18.18
N ALA A 478 24.65 -22.08 17.53
CA ALA A 478 23.89 -21.02 18.19
C ALA A 478 22.77 -21.59 19.08
N LEU A 479 22.06 -22.63 18.60
CA LEU A 479 21.06 -23.36 19.38
C LEU A 479 21.70 -24.02 20.62
N CYS A 480 22.79 -24.76 20.46
CA CYS A 480 23.51 -25.40 21.58
C CYS A 480 23.91 -24.38 22.65
N GLN A 481 24.52 -23.25 22.24
CA GLN A 481 24.91 -22.19 23.18
C GLN A 481 23.72 -21.67 23.99
N LEU A 482 22.58 -21.44 23.34
CA LEU A 482 21.37 -20.94 24.03
C LEU A 482 20.71 -22.03 24.88
N ILE A 483 20.74 -23.27 24.47
CA ILE A 483 20.14 -24.40 25.21
C ILE A 483 20.93 -24.66 26.50
N GLU A 484 22.25 -24.71 26.43
CA GLU A 484 23.12 -25.07 27.54
C GLU A 484 23.36 -23.90 28.53
N ASN A 485 23.12 -22.66 28.11
CA ASN A 485 23.42 -21.48 28.93
C ASN A 485 22.17 -20.60 29.20
N PRO A 486 21.44 -20.88 30.29
CA PRO A 486 20.28 -20.08 30.71
C PRO A 486 20.58 -18.59 30.95
N GLU A 487 21.76 -18.28 31.49
CA GLU A 487 22.16 -16.90 31.75
C GLU A 487 22.42 -16.14 30.45
N LEU A 488 22.99 -16.80 29.45
CA LEU A 488 23.13 -16.23 28.10
C LEU A 488 21.77 -15.93 27.48
N ARG A 489 20.83 -16.91 27.56
CA ARG A 489 19.44 -16.70 27.06
C ARG A 489 18.80 -15.48 27.70
N LYS A 490 18.89 -15.37 29.02
CA LYS A 490 18.32 -14.24 29.78
C LYS A 490 18.95 -12.92 29.36
N ARG A 491 20.29 -12.85 29.33
CA ARG A 491 21.02 -11.61 28.96
C ARG A 491 20.67 -11.15 27.54
N LEU A 492 20.71 -12.04 26.55
CA LEU A 492 20.40 -11.68 25.17
C LEU A 492 18.93 -11.28 25.01
N GLY A 493 18.02 -11.98 25.70
CA GLY A 493 16.61 -11.63 25.71
C GLY A 493 16.32 -10.25 26.35
N GLU A 494 16.99 -9.90 27.43
CA GLU A 494 16.87 -8.58 28.06
C GLU A 494 17.37 -7.47 27.13
N ASN A 495 18.53 -7.65 26.50
CA ASN A 495 19.06 -6.72 25.50
C ASN A 495 18.10 -6.56 24.31
N ALA A 496 17.55 -7.69 23.81
CA ALA A 496 16.58 -7.70 22.75
C ALA A 496 15.32 -6.90 23.11
N ARG A 497 14.78 -7.10 24.32
CA ARG A 497 13.60 -6.36 24.82
C ARG A 497 13.86 -4.87 24.95
N GLN A 498 15.02 -4.50 25.47
CA GLN A 498 15.40 -3.09 25.58
C GLN A 498 15.44 -2.44 24.19
N ARG A 499 16.15 -3.08 23.23
CA ARG A 499 16.24 -2.60 21.86
C ARG A 499 14.88 -2.48 21.19
N ALA A 500 13.97 -3.47 21.36
CA ALA A 500 12.63 -3.42 20.80
C ALA A 500 11.88 -2.17 21.28
N ARG A 501 11.96 -1.85 22.56
CA ARG A 501 11.29 -0.67 23.15
C ARG A 501 11.91 0.66 22.73
N GLU A 502 13.21 0.73 22.57
CA GLU A 502 13.95 1.96 22.25
C GLU A 502 13.86 2.34 20.77
N ILE A 503 13.72 1.36 19.88
CA ILE A 503 13.83 1.59 18.42
C ILE A 503 12.55 1.19 17.68
N TYR A 504 11.92 0.06 18.07
CA TYR A 504 10.85 -0.58 17.31
C TYR A 504 9.48 -0.44 17.96
N ASP A 505 9.36 0.20 19.12
CA ASP A 505 8.04 0.52 19.67
C ASP A 505 7.33 1.52 18.75
N TRP A 506 6.07 1.26 18.44
CA TRP A 506 5.31 2.14 17.56
C TRP A 506 5.30 3.60 18.01
N LYS A 507 5.37 3.87 19.31
CA LYS A 507 5.47 5.24 19.82
C LYS A 507 6.72 5.95 19.29
N VAL A 508 7.85 5.26 19.23
CA VAL A 508 9.12 5.77 18.71
C VAL A 508 9.04 5.93 17.19
N VAL A 509 8.49 4.91 16.52
CA VAL A 509 8.36 4.89 15.06
C VAL A 509 7.44 6.00 14.57
N ILE A 510 6.27 6.25 15.21
CA ILE A 510 5.37 7.34 14.83
C ILE A 510 6.05 8.71 15.02
N ALA A 511 6.83 8.89 16.08
CA ALA A 511 7.60 10.13 16.26
C ALA A 511 8.59 10.36 15.11
N ALA A 512 9.23 9.30 14.59
CA ALA A 512 10.12 9.39 13.42
C ALA A 512 9.36 9.74 12.13
N TYR A 513 8.14 9.23 11.92
CA TYR A 513 7.27 9.63 10.82
C TYR A 513 6.89 11.10 10.91
N GLU A 514 6.46 11.58 12.06
CA GLU A 514 6.10 12.99 12.25
C GLU A 514 7.32 13.91 12.09
N GLN A 515 8.50 13.49 12.50
CA GLN A 515 9.74 14.23 12.26
C GLN A 515 10.03 14.33 10.75
N LEU A 516 9.93 13.22 10.02
CA LEU A 516 10.08 13.24 8.57
C LEU A 516 9.07 14.20 7.90
N TRP A 517 7.80 14.17 8.29
CA TRP A 517 6.80 15.06 7.70
C TRP A 517 7.10 16.54 7.97
N ARG A 518 7.64 16.90 9.14
CA ARG A 518 8.12 18.25 9.43
C ARG A 518 9.28 18.65 8.52
N GLU A 519 10.27 17.79 8.38
CA GLU A 519 11.42 18.02 7.48
C GLU A 519 10.99 18.21 6.03
N LEU A 520 10.06 17.38 5.54
CA LEU A 520 9.52 17.52 4.19
C LEU A 520 8.77 18.85 4.02
N ALA A 521 8.03 19.29 5.03
CA ALA A 521 7.34 20.59 5.00
C ALA A 521 8.33 21.76 4.96
N GLU A 522 9.41 21.72 5.71
CA GLU A 522 10.49 22.73 5.70
C GLU A 522 11.18 22.80 4.32
N ILE A 523 11.52 21.64 3.74
CA ILE A 523 12.11 21.56 2.40
C ILE A 523 11.15 22.13 1.35
N ARG A 524 9.86 21.81 1.45
CA ARG A 524 8.83 22.30 0.53
C ARG A 524 8.73 23.82 0.50
N VAL A 525 8.98 24.49 1.62
CA VAL A 525 9.01 25.96 1.69
C VAL A 525 10.25 26.53 1.00
N GLY A 526 11.43 25.94 1.21
CA GLY A 526 12.73 26.53 0.83
C GLY A 526 13.33 26.02 -0.47
N ALA A 527 13.10 24.74 -0.86
CA ALA A 527 13.76 24.15 -2.02
C ALA A 527 13.18 24.65 -3.35
N PRO A 528 13.97 24.73 -4.42
CA PRO A 528 13.46 25.03 -5.76
C PRO A 528 12.52 23.94 -6.27
N GLU A 529 11.52 24.33 -7.03
CA GLU A 529 10.60 23.40 -7.69
C GLU A 529 11.28 22.76 -8.91
N SER A 530 11.23 21.44 -9.01
CA SER A 530 11.68 20.73 -10.19
C SER A 530 10.55 20.64 -11.22
N ALA A 531 10.90 20.85 -12.50
CA ALA A 531 9.99 20.76 -13.64
C ALA A 531 8.64 21.49 -13.42
N PRO A 532 8.64 22.81 -13.17
CA PRO A 532 7.41 23.56 -12.96
C PRO A 532 6.49 23.49 -14.18
N VAL A 533 5.18 23.66 -13.96
CA VAL A 533 4.20 23.72 -15.04
C VAL A 533 4.41 25.02 -15.82
N LYS A 534 4.72 24.92 -17.11
CA LYS A 534 4.92 26.08 -17.98
C LYS A 534 3.57 26.64 -18.44
N PRO A 535 3.42 27.98 -18.59
CA PRO A 535 2.21 28.57 -19.15
C PRO A 535 1.82 27.94 -20.49
N GLY A 536 0.55 27.62 -20.67
CA GLY A 536 0.02 27.00 -21.89
C GLY A 536 0.37 25.52 -22.10
N LYS A 537 1.07 24.89 -21.15
CA LYS A 537 1.33 23.46 -21.16
C LYS A 537 0.42 22.72 -20.17
N PRO A 538 0.00 21.48 -20.49
CA PRO A 538 -0.82 20.71 -19.58
C PRO A 538 -0.04 20.31 -18.32
N PRO A 539 -0.68 20.27 -17.16
CA PRO A 539 -0.08 19.76 -15.93
C PRO A 539 0.39 18.31 -16.06
N TYR A 540 -0.37 17.49 -16.79
CA TYR A 540 -0.02 16.11 -17.11
C TYR A 540 -0.06 15.90 -18.64
N PRO A 541 1.11 15.78 -19.31
CA PRO A 541 1.18 15.70 -20.77
C PRO A 541 0.45 14.51 -21.39
N LEU A 542 0.36 13.38 -20.67
CA LEU A 542 -0.33 12.17 -21.12
C LEU A 542 -1.81 12.11 -20.69
N GLY A 543 -2.28 13.06 -19.88
CA GLY A 543 -3.64 13.12 -19.34
C GLY A 543 -4.24 14.52 -19.45
N ASP A 544 -4.01 15.20 -20.58
CA ASP A 544 -4.53 16.53 -20.88
C ASP A 544 -6.01 16.48 -21.29
N ASP A 545 -6.59 17.65 -21.55
CA ASP A 545 -7.94 17.83 -22.11
C ASP A 545 -8.12 16.92 -23.34
N PRO A 546 -9.10 16.00 -23.33
CA PRO A 546 -9.32 15.08 -24.44
C PRO A 546 -9.59 15.80 -25.77
N PHE A 547 -10.19 16.99 -25.75
CA PHE A 547 -10.44 17.79 -26.95
C PHE A 547 -9.19 18.52 -27.46
N ARG A 548 -8.17 18.67 -26.64
CA ARG A 548 -6.85 19.10 -27.10
C ARG A 548 -6.07 17.93 -27.71
N VAL A 549 -6.04 16.81 -27.02
CA VAL A 549 -5.29 15.61 -27.45
C VAL A 549 -5.90 14.98 -28.71
N LEU A 550 -7.22 14.87 -28.74
CA LEU A 550 -8.00 14.18 -29.78
C LEU A 550 -8.79 15.14 -30.68
N GLY A 551 -8.54 16.44 -30.61
CA GLY A 551 -9.27 17.47 -31.36
C GLY A 551 -9.25 17.27 -32.86
N HIS A 552 -8.16 16.66 -33.39
CA HIS A 552 -8.01 16.30 -34.80
C HIS A 552 -8.97 15.19 -35.27
N TYR A 553 -9.71 14.53 -34.37
CA TYR A 553 -10.75 13.58 -34.74
C TYR A 553 -12.02 14.27 -35.26
N ALA A 554 -12.26 15.50 -34.83
CA ALA A 554 -13.44 16.26 -35.27
C ALA A 554 -13.13 17.04 -36.56
N THR A 555 -14.13 17.18 -37.41
CA THR A 555 -14.03 18.00 -38.62
C THR A 555 -13.86 19.49 -38.29
N ARG A 556 -14.51 19.94 -37.21
CA ARG A 556 -14.53 21.35 -36.80
C ARG A 556 -14.57 21.47 -35.27
N THR A 557 -13.96 22.53 -34.75
CA THR A 557 -14.07 22.93 -33.34
C THR A 557 -15.06 24.09 -33.26
N LEU A 558 -15.89 24.13 -32.23
CA LEU A 558 -16.83 25.21 -31.99
C LEU A 558 -16.09 26.55 -31.79
N SER A 559 -16.40 27.55 -32.61
CA SER A 559 -15.80 28.90 -32.50
C SER A 559 -16.85 29.94 -32.15
N ASN A 560 -16.37 31.12 -31.67
CA ASN A 560 -17.24 32.20 -31.23
C ASN A 560 -18.08 32.79 -32.36
N GLU A 561 -17.62 32.68 -33.60
CA GLU A 561 -18.23 33.23 -34.81
C GLU A 561 -19.36 32.35 -35.36
N MET A 562 -19.38 31.09 -34.99
CA MET A 562 -20.42 30.17 -35.43
C MET A 562 -21.78 30.60 -34.92
N MET A 563 -22.80 30.49 -35.77
CA MET A 563 -24.17 30.86 -35.44
C MET A 563 -24.99 29.65 -35.00
N LEU A 564 -25.75 29.82 -33.93
CA LEU A 564 -26.70 28.84 -33.40
C LEU A 564 -28.11 29.26 -33.76
N SER A 565 -28.89 28.36 -34.36
CA SER A 565 -30.32 28.52 -34.62
C SER A 565 -31.10 27.33 -34.07
N LEU A 566 -32.42 27.47 -33.89
CA LEU A 566 -33.25 26.33 -33.45
C LEU A 566 -33.28 25.25 -34.52
N GLY A 567 -33.27 24.00 -34.08
CA GLY A 567 -33.50 22.84 -34.94
C GLY A 567 -34.98 22.72 -35.37
N ALA A 568 -35.25 21.93 -36.42
CA ALA A 568 -36.60 21.78 -36.99
C ALA A 568 -37.61 21.07 -36.05
N ILE A 569 -37.15 20.39 -35.02
CA ILE A 569 -37.95 19.55 -34.12
C ILE A 569 -37.68 19.94 -32.66
N VAL A 570 -37.98 21.17 -32.30
CA VAL A 570 -37.82 21.60 -30.90
C VAL A 570 -39.19 21.69 -30.24
N THR A 571 -39.45 20.77 -29.32
CA THR A 571 -40.63 20.83 -28.47
C THR A 571 -40.28 20.72 -26.99
N PRO A 572 -41.07 21.29 -26.07
CA PRO A 572 -40.86 21.12 -24.64
C PRO A 572 -40.87 19.65 -24.19
N GLU A 573 -41.63 18.80 -24.93
CA GLU A 573 -41.69 17.37 -24.70
C GLU A 573 -40.37 16.69 -25.00
N LEU A 574 -39.76 16.99 -26.14
CA LEU A 574 -38.43 16.43 -26.51
C LEU A 574 -37.37 16.78 -25.46
N LEU A 575 -37.35 18.03 -24.98
CA LEU A 575 -36.42 18.45 -23.93
C LEU A 575 -36.63 17.69 -22.62
N ARG A 576 -37.89 17.42 -22.24
CA ARG A 576 -38.21 16.61 -21.06
C ARG A 576 -37.80 15.14 -21.23
N GLU A 577 -38.03 14.55 -22.38
CA GLU A 577 -37.64 13.17 -22.68
C GLU A 577 -36.11 12.99 -22.63
N LEU A 578 -35.36 13.92 -23.18
CA LEU A 578 -33.87 13.90 -23.12
C LEU A 578 -33.32 13.91 -21.71
N GLN A 579 -34.07 14.39 -20.73
CA GLN A 579 -33.68 14.41 -19.32
C GLN A 579 -34.10 13.15 -18.55
N THR A 580 -35.07 12.40 -19.03
CA THR A 580 -35.58 11.19 -18.37
C THR A 580 -34.89 9.92 -18.82
N ILE A 581 -34.45 9.87 -20.07
CA ILE A 581 -33.78 8.70 -20.64
C ILE A 581 -32.33 8.65 -20.13
N ARG A 582 -31.90 7.53 -19.57
CA ARG A 582 -30.62 7.37 -18.89
C ARG A 582 -29.40 7.75 -19.73
N PHE A 583 -29.38 7.38 -21.01
CA PHE A 583 -28.21 7.67 -21.87
C PHE A 583 -28.18 9.10 -22.40
N THR A 584 -29.33 9.79 -22.48
CA THR A 584 -29.38 11.21 -22.85
C THR A 584 -29.19 12.14 -21.64
N SER A 585 -29.66 11.74 -20.47
CA SER A 585 -29.45 12.47 -19.22
C SER A 585 -28.03 12.28 -18.61
N PHE A 586 -27.25 11.36 -19.16
CA PHE A 586 -25.88 11.12 -18.68
C PHE A 586 -25.04 12.41 -18.69
N GLY A 587 -24.33 12.70 -17.58
CA GLY A 587 -23.53 13.90 -17.42
C GLY A 587 -24.34 15.19 -17.23
N GLN A 588 -25.58 15.11 -16.79
CA GLN A 588 -26.44 16.28 -16.51
C GLN A 588 -25.81 17.19 -15.44
N ASP A 589 -25.10 16.63 -14.47
CA ASP A 589 -24.33 17.35 -13.44
C ASP A 589 -23.16 18.18 -13.98
N ARG A 590 -22.77 17.94 -15.24
CA ARG A 590 -21.67 18.65 -15.93
C ARG A 590 -22.18 19.67 -16.95
N ARG A 591 -23.49 19.90 -17.06
CA ARG A 591 -24.14 20.86 -17.92
C ARG A 591 -24.76 21.98 -17.09
N ILE A 592 -25.05 23.12 -17.73
CA ILE A 592 -25.78 24.21 -17.09
C ILE A 592 -27.23 23.78 -16.78
N SER A 593 -27.86 24.47 -15.82
CA SER A 593 -29.22 24.16 -15.40
C SER A 593 -30.20 24.27 -16.57
N VAL A 594 -31.29 23.47 -16.50
CA VAL A 594 -32.33 23.43 -17.52
C VAL A 594 -32.97 24.80 -17.73
N ASN A 595 -33.16 25.60 -16.66
CA ASN A 595 -33.72 26.94 -16.76
C ASN A 595 -32.87 27.83 -17.65
N ILE A 596 -31.54 27.81 -17.48
CA ILE A 596 -30.61 28.58 -18.32
C ILE A 596 -30.61 28.02 -19.76
N GLN A 597 -30.76 26.71 -19.95
CA GLN A 597 -30.91 26.12 -21.29
C GLN A 597 -32.17 26.68 -22.00
N MET A 598 -33.29 26.75 -21.29
CA MET A 598 -34.51 27.35 -21.84
C MET A 598 -34.33 28.84 -22.18
N GLU A 599 -33.75 29.62 -21.30
CA GLU A 599 -33.46 31.03 -21.59
C GLU A 599 -32.59 31.24 -22.85
N ILE A 600 -31.63 30.34 -23.10
CA ILE A 600 -30.80 30.37 -24.31
C ILE A 600 -31.67 30.06 -25.55
N LEU A 601 -32.53 29.03 -25.47
CA LEU A 601 -33.41 28.66 -26.58
C LEU A 601 -34.40 29.78 -26.90
N ASP A 602 -35.04 30.39 -25.89
CA ASP A 602 -35.93 31.54 -26.04
C ASP A 602 -35.24 32.74 -26.71
N ALA A 603 -34.00 33.03 -26.30
CA ALA A 603 -33.21 34.12 -26.89
C ALA A 603 -32.86 33.85 -28.36
N ILE A 604 -32.59 32.59 -28.73
CA ILE A 604 -32.32 32.20 -30.12
C ILE A 604 -33.63 32.26 -30.94
N GLU A 605 -34.76 31.81 -30.36
CA GLU A 605 -36.08 31.91 -31.04
C GLU A 605 -36.44 33.32 -31.38
N GLN A 606 -36.28 34.26 -30.43
CA GLN A 606 -36.58 35.69 -30.63
C GLN A 606 -35.73 36.35 -31.69
N LYS A 607 -34.44 35.97 -31.81
CA LYS A 607 -33.47 36.59 -32.73
C LYS A 607 -33.31 35.83 -34.06
N GLY A 608 -33.84 34.63 -34.17
CA GLY A 608 -33.65 33.70 -35.29
C GLY A 608 -32.30 32.98 -35.29
N ALA A 609 -31.22 33.66 -34.94
CA ALA A 609 -29.90 33.10 -34.76
C ALA A 609 -29.04 33.94 -33.82
N VAL A 610 -28.14 33.31 -33.08
CA VAL A 610 -27.24 33.97 -32.11
C VAL A 610 -25.84 33.35 -32.23
N SER A 611 -24.78 34.18 -32.17
CA SER A 611 -23.42 33.65 -32.21
C SER A 611 -23.08 32.91 -30.91
N VAL A 612 -22.25 31.85 -31.02
CA VAL A 612 -21.71 31.12 -29.86
C VAL A 612 -21.07 32.12 -28.89
N GLY A 613 -20.27 33.08 -29.39
CA GLY A 613 -19.61 34.07 -28.56
C GLY A 613 -20.56 34.99 -27.79
N GLU A 614 -21.76 35.28 -28.35
CA GLU A 614 -22.80 36.06 -27.64
C GLU A 614 -23.38 35.24 -26.49
N VAL A 615 -23.68 33.97 -26.71
CA VAL A 615 -24.18 33.06 -25.67
C VAL A 615 -23.14 32.90 -24.56
N LEU A 616 -21.89 32.68 -24.92
CA LEU A 616 -20.82 32.53 -23.92
C LEU A 616 -20.71 33.81 -23.04
N ARG A 617 -20.62 35.00 -23.64
CA ARG A 617 -20.51 36.27 -22.88
C ARG A 617 -21.70 36.51 -21.95
N ARG A 618 -22.89 36.08 -22.35
CA ARG A 618 -24.12 36.35 -21.57
C ARG A 618 -24.27 35.39 -20.37
N TYR A 619 -23.85 34.12 -20.49
CA TYR A 619 -24.17 33.07 -19.55
C TYR A 619 -22.95 32.48 -18.83
N THR A 620 -21.74 33.04 -18.94
CA THR A 620 -20.56 32.62 -18.19
C THR A 620 -19.92 33.73 -17.42
N LYS A 621 -19.53 33.39 -16.16
CA LYS A 621 -18.81 34.31 -15.25
C LYS A 621 -17.43 33.77 -14.86
N ASN A 622 -17.18 32.48 -15.12
CA ASN A 622 -15.95 31.81 -14.76
C ASN A 622 -15.70 30.60 -15.69
N ASP A 623 -14.49 30.03 -15.62
CA ASP A 623 -14.07 28.93 -16.48
C ASP A 623 -14.89 27.64 -16.32
N GLN A 624 -15.45 27.39 -15.13
CA GLN A 624 -16.29 26.22 -14.88
C GLN A 624 -17.64 26.35 -15.60
N GLU A 625 -18.26 27.53 -15.53
CA GLU A 625 -19.50 27.83 -16.24
C GLU A 625 -19.26 27.81 -17.75
N LEU A 626 -18.12 28.34 -18.22
CA LEU A 626 -17.70 28.28 -19.61
C LEU A 626 -17.62 26.84 -20.12
N ALA A 627 -16.93 25.97 -19.41
CA ALA A 627 -16.81 24.55 -19.76
C ALA A 627 -18.17 23.83 -19.75
N SER A 628 -19.04 24.13 -18.78
CA SER A 628 -20.37 23.58 -18.68
C SER A 628 -21.28 24.05 -19.82
N LEU A 629 -21.13 25.31 -20.24
CA LEU A 629 -21.88 25.89 -21.33
C LEU A 629 -21.47 25.30 -22.69
N TYR A 630 -20.16 25.14 -22.96
CA TYR A 630 -19.71 24.45 -24.18
C TYR A 630 -20.28 23.03 -24.28
N ARG A 631 -20.24 22.27 -23.18
CA ARG A 631 -20.84 20.92 -23.13
C ARG A 631 -22.34 20.95 -23.40
N THR A 632 -23.02 21.97 -22.89
CA THR A 632 -24.46 22.13 -23.08
C THR A 632 -24.82 22.47 -24.52
N LEU A 633 -24.12 23.43 -25.12
CA LEU A 633 -24.36 23.81 -26.52
C LEU A 633 -24.17 22.61 -27.47
N LEU A 634 -23.07 21.87 -27.29
CA LEU A 634 -22.81 20.68 -28.10
C LEU A 634 -23.78 19.53 -27.79
N TYR A 635 -24.30 19.41 -26.56
CA TYR A 635 -25.37 18.49 -26.20
C TYR A 635 -26.66 18.83 -26.95
N LEU A 636 -27.05 20.10 -26.96
CA LEU A 636 -28.25 20.58 -27.69
C LEU A 636 -28.10 20.37 -29.20
N VAL A 637 -26.93 20.61 -29.76
CA VAL A 637 -26.62 20.33 -31.17
C VAL A 637 -26.67 18.83 -31.47
N LYS A 638 -26.10 18.01 -30.59
CA LYS A 638 -26.08 16.55 -30.74
C LYS A 638 -27.46 15.93 -30.87
N PHE A 639 -28.43 16.51 -30.18
CA PHE A 639 -29.82 16.03 -30.18
C PHE A 639 -30.75 16.84 -31.11
N GLY A 640 -30.18 17.66 -31.99
CA GLY A 640 -30.92 18.38 -33.02
C GLY A 640 -31.80 19.53 -32.51
N ILE A 641 -31.61 19.92 -31.24
CA ILE A 641 -32.30 21.09 -30.65
C ILE A 641 -31.71 22.38 -31.18
N LEU A 642 -30.41 22.43 -31.35
CA LEU A 642 -29.69 23.52 -31.99
C LEU A 642 -29.01 23.03 -33.28
N VAL A 643 -28.90 23.92 -34.24
CA VAL A 643 -28.12 23.75 -35.46
C VAL A 643 -27.03 24.80 -35.50
N ILE A 644 -25.83 24.39 -35.96
CA ILE A 644 -24.69 25.29 -36.16
C ILE A 644 -24.59 25.62 -37.63
N SER A 645 -24.49 26.93 -37.94
CA SER A 645 -24.07 27.42 -39.23
C SER A 645 -22.76 28.21 -39.09
N CYS A 646 -21.93 28.17 -40.16
CA CYS A 646 -20.63 28.80 -40.21
C CYS A 646 -20.72 30.13 -40.94
#